data_63cdcd3a17701c1252f8b441779015a3
#
_entry.id   63cdcd3a17701c1252f8b441779015a3
#
_cell.length_a   1.000
_cell.length_b   1.000
_cell.length_c   1.000
_cell.angle_alpha   90.00
_cell.angle_beta   90.00
_cell.angle_gamma   90.00
#
_symmetry.space_group_name_H-M   'P 1'
#
loop_
_entity.id
_entity.type
_entity.pdbx_description
1 polymer ?
#
loop_
_entity_poly.entity_id
_entity_poly.type
_entity_poly.pdbx_seq_one_letter_code
_entity_poly.pdbx_strand_id
1 'polypeptide(L)'
;MATGSGHSYRPFEVDDNLEAIDTLSLDFGRFEKDNRWRGMPKCDEFVGARRSKHTLVTWNDALYVFGGDNGKRMLNDMLRFDINDNSWSRAVTKGTPPAPRYHHSAVIFGSNMLVFGGFTGDLYSNSNLQNKNDLFEYKFNTGQWTEWHIEGRLPPARSAHGAAIYKNNLWIFAGYDGNKRLDDLWTICLTDLNPRWQEMLHSGDRPPTCCNFPVAVVKDSMFVFSGQSGTKITNDMFEFNFLDQRWTRIPSAHLLRGSPAPPQRRYGHSMVAFDRYLYVFGGVADNTLPSDLYRFSLDDKSWEVVQPAVDSEVPSGRLFHDADVINNEMYIFGGTVDNNVRSSELYRFQLASYPRCTLRADFGRLLDSNQFCDMVFLIGEEGTCFPAHAAFVSARSPWLRTQLLRAREKCQRSSPLRQHEQEDDKLEVKLPEVEVQSFAVTLRYMYTDCIFPLVKDCQGSQDISLIMDVYRLALKDFCLRFIVREANYNNIIMSKNFESVPQKLMVEIIRRRQVPQGNTHIPVDNQCRSTHPEKTLQRDMLDFFQGSRGQDFCDILLMVDGEPIGAHKAVLAARCSYFEAMFRSFMPENNTVTITIGETVPSREAFNSLLHYIYHGDVSMPPEDSLYLLSAPYFFGFTNNRLQAFCKQNLEMNVSFENVVEILEAAHRIGASDMKKHALDLVVGHFTKVAKSPKLRRLSRDLLLEILDAIADFLKETDLSVCS
;
A
#
# COMPACT_ATOMS: atom_id res chain seq x y z
N MET A 1 -31.11 58.70 -24.89
CA MET A 1 -29.69 58.89 -24.89
C MET A 1 -29.15 58.37 -23.55
N ALA A 2 -28.72 57.19 -23.53
CA ALA A 2 -27.89 56.64 -22.46
C ALA A 2 -27.13 55.47 -23.07
N THR A 3 -25.86 55.66 -23.18
CA THR A 3 -24.87 54.78 -23.82
C THR A 3 -24.55 53.62 -22.91
N GLY A 4 -24.75 52.40 -23.40
CA GLY A 4 -24.30 51.17 -22.74
C GLY A 4 -22.79 51.05 -22.81
N SER A 5 -22.17 50.82 -21.68
CA SER A 5 -20.77 50.38 -21.57
C SER A 5 -20.72 48.88 -21.45
N GLY A 6 -20.40 48.25 -22.57
CA GLY A 6 -20.05 46.81 -22.57
C GLY A 6 -18.71 46.62 -21.86
N HIS A 7 -18.69 45.89 -20.78
CA HIS A 7 -17.44 45.39 -20.18
C HIS A 7 -17.06 44.11 -20.92
N SER A 8 -16.11 44.27 -21.83
CA SER A 8 -15.39 43.14 -22.40
C SER A 8 -14.50 42.54 -21.31
N TYR A 9 -14.71 41.27 -21.00
CA TYR A 9 -13.77 40.47 -20.22
C TYR A 9 -12.41 40.48 -20.90
N ARG A 10 -11.40 41.06 -20.27
CA ARG A 10 -10.01 40.80 -20.58
C ARG A 10 -9.64 39.51 -19.85
N PRO A 11 -9.03 38.52 -20.53
CA PRO A 11 -8.35 37.43 -19.82
C PRO A 11 -7.27 38.07 -18.94
N PHE A 12 -7.05 37.51 -17.77
CA PHE A 12 -5.95 37.89 -16.90
C PHE A 12 -4.69 37.98 -17.75
N GLU A 13 -4.15 39.17 -17.90
CA GLU A 13 -2.81 39.37 -18.41
C GLU A 13 -1.90 38.62 -17.43
N VAL A 14 -1.29 37.55 -17.92
CA VAL A 14 -0.14 36.92 -17.30
C VAL A 14 0.90 38.02 -17.24
N ASP A 15 1.20 38.50 -16.04
CA ASP A 15 2.24 39.48 -15.80
C ASP A 15 3.51 38.97 -16.45
N ASP A 16 4.12 39.75 -17.34
CA ASP A 16 5.38 39.47 -18.05
C ASP A 16 6.60 39.39 -17.11
N ASN A 17 6.41 38.94 -15.88
CA ASN A 17 7.43 38.56 -14.93
C ASN A 17 7.79 37.06 -15.03
N LEU A 18 7.78 36.49 -16.23
CA LEU A 18 8.33 35.14 -16.50
C LEU A 18 9.84 35.04 -16.23
N GLU A 19 10.56 36.20 -16.14
CA GLU A 19 11.98 36.18 -15.73
C GLU A 19 12.23 35.88 -14.25
N ALA A 20 11.19 35.92 -13.39
CA ALA A 20 11.32 35.55 -11.97
C ALA A 20 11.09 34.05 -11.68
N ILE A 21 10.66 33.27 -12.67
CA ILE A 21 10.43 31.81 -12.52
C ILE A 21 11.73 31.03 -12.70
N ASP A 22 12.76 31.60 -13.30
CA ASP A 22 14.07 30.96 -13.49
C ASP A 22 14.90 30.77 -12.21
N THR A 23 14.42 31.28 -11.06
CA THR A 23 15.08 31.06 -9.78
C THR A 23 14.27 30.22 -8.77
N LEU A 24 13.09 29.78 -9.12
CA LEU A 24 12.44 28.67 -8.44
C LEU A 24 13.08 27.39 -8.95
N SER A 25 14.33 27.11 -8.53
CA SER A 25 14.80 25.75 -8.50
C SER A 25 13.70 24.98 -7.77
N LEU A 26 13.04 24.06 -8.48
CA LEU A 26 12.20 23.07 -7.87
C LEU A 26 13.11 22.29 -6.91
N ASP A 27 13.34 22.85 -5.73
CA ASP A 27 13.93 22.13 -4.63
C ASP A 27 12.89 21.08 -4.25
N PHE A 28 12.90 19.99 -5.03
CA PHE A 28 12.28 18.74 -4.61
C PHE A 28 13.07 18.33 -3.38
N GLY A 29 12.78 19.01 -2.25
CA GLY A 29 13.50 18.93 -1.00
C GLY A 29 14.05 17.54 -0.86
N ARG A 30 15.36 17.40 -0.75
CA ARG A 30 16.02 16.10 -0.67
C ARG A 30 15.16 15.25 0.21
N PHE A 31 14.51 14.21 -0.35
CA PHE A 31 13.80 13.25 0.46
C PHE A 31 14.88 12.61 1.30
N GLU A 32 15.12 13.15 2.49
CA GLU A 32 16.10 12.62 3.41
C GLU A 32 15.65 11.20 3.71
N LYS A 33 16.44 10.24 3.26
CA LYS A 33 16.27 8.85 3.65
C LYS A 33 16.43 8.83 5.15
N ASP A 34 15.35 8.71 5.87
CA ASP A 34 15.39 8.80 7.33
C ASP A 34 15.94 7.52 7.97
N ASN A 35 16.45 6.58 7.24
CA ASN A 35 17.16 5.36 7.66
C ASN A 35 16.93 4.98 9.14
N ARG A 36 15.69 5.07 9.59
CA ARG A 36 15.32 5.00 11.01
C ARG A 36 14.55 3.73 11.33
N TRP A 37 15.09 3.00 12.31
CA TRP A 37 14.37 1.89 12.93
C TRP A 37 13.47 2.38 14.06
N ARG A 38 12.31 1.73 14.19
CA ARG A 38 11.37 1.92 15.30
C ARG A 38 10.84 0.57 15.76
N GLY A 39 10.87 0.32 17.06
CA GLY A 39 10.15 -0.77 17.69
C GLY A 39 8.64 -0.50 17.65
N MET A 40 7.89 -1.48 17.19
CA MET A 40 6.43 -1.45 17.16
C MET A 40 5.86 -2.22 18.34
N PRO A 41 4.58 -2.06 18.70
CA PRO A 41 3.96 -2.86 19.75
C PRO A 41 4.21 -4.35 19.53
N LYS A 42 4.71 -5.04 20.57
CA LYS A 42 4.95 -6.49 20.51
C LYS A 42 3.63 -7.23 20.41
N CYS A 43 3.65 -8.35 19.68
CA CYS A 43 2.52 -9.25 19.68
C CYS A 43 2.41 -9.93 21.05
N ASP A 44 1.27 -9.77 21.72
CA ASP A 44 1.01 -10.44 22.98
C ASP A 44 0.71 -11.94 22.81
N GLU A 45 0.94 -12.75 23.84
CA GLU A 45 0.74 -14.20 23.77
C GLU A 45 -0.74 -14.61 23.66
N PHE A 46 -1.69 -13.72 23.96
CA PHE A 46 -3.13 -13.97 23.78
C PHE A 46 -3.55 -13.84 22.32
N VAL A 47 -2.93 -12.91 21.59
CA VAL A 47 -3.15 -12.79 20.14
C VAL A 47 -2.40 -13.88 19.41
N GLY A 48 -1.11 -14.04 19.69
CA GLY A 48 -0.31 -15.04 19.00
C GLY A 48 1.05 -15.25 19.66
N ALA A 49 1.55 -16.47 19.56
CA ALA A 49 2.84 -16.83 20.14
C ALA A 49 4.00 -16.16 19.40
N ARG A 50 5.11 -15.91 20.13
CA ARG A 50 6.43 -15.64 19.53
C ARG A 50 6.78 -16.76 18.55
N ARG A 51 7.43 -16.41 17.45
CA ARG A 51 7.64 -17.38 16.36
C ARG A 51 8.86 -17.13 15.49
N SER A 52 9.26 -18.17 14.80
CA SER A 52 10.33 -18.19 13.81
C SER A 52 9.90 -19.05 12.63
N LYS A 53 10.53 -18.90 11.45
CA LYS A 53 10.25 -19.69 10.23
C LYS A 53 8.80 -19.58 9.74
N HIS A 54 8.13 -18.50 10.07
CA HIS A 54 6.81 -18.10 9.60
C HIS A 54 6.93 -17.31 8.30
N THR A 55 5.81 -16.95 7.71
CA THR A 55 5.76 -15.98 6.61
C THR A 55 5.05 -14.70 7.05
N LEU A 56 5.51 -13.58 6.52
CA LEU A 56 4.93 -12.25 6.67
C LEU A 56 4.58 -11.73 5.27
N VAL A 57 3.36 -11.30 5.07
CA VAL A 57 2.92 -10.67 3.82
C VAL A 57 2.11 -9.42 4.14
N THR A 58 2.11 -8.48 3.21
CA THR A 58 1.38 -7.22 3.33
C THR A 58 0.15 -7.23 2.42
N TRP A 59 -0.99 -6.83 2.95
CA TRP A 59 -2.20 -6.63 2.15
C TRP A 59 -3.02 -5.48 2.72
N ASN A 60 -3.38 -4.51 1.85
CA ASN A 60 -3.94 -3.23 2.25
C ASN A 60 -3.06 -2.58 3.34
N ASP A 61 -3.65 -1.98 4.37
CA ASP A 61 -2.93 -1.33 5.47
C ASP A 61 -2.62 -2.30 6.63
N ALA A 62 -2.26 -3.56 6.33
CA ALA A 62 -1.98 -4.53 7.38
C ALA A 62 -0.89 -5.54 7.00
N LEU A 63 -0.20 -6.03 8.02
CA LEU A 63 0.71 -7.16 7.94
C LEU A 63 -0.03 -8.43 8.35
N TYR A 64 0.19 -9.52 7.63
CA TYR A 64 -0.36 -10.84 7.95
C TYR A 64 0.76 -11.84 8.17
N VAL A 65 0.71 -12.54 9.30
CA VAL A 65 1.71 -13.52 9.71
C VAL A 65 1.06 -14.90 9.78
N PHE A 66 1.61 -15.86 9.07
CA PHE A 66 1.09 -17.23 9.08
C PHE A 66 2.13 -18.25 9.53
N GLY A 67 1.71 -19.19 10.37
CA GLY A 67 2.47 -20.37 10.73
C GLY A 67 3.79 -20.11 11.50
N GLY A 68 4.80 -20.94 11.23
CA GLY A 68 6.07 -20.93 11.94
C GLY A 68 6.13 -21.88 13.13
N ASP A 69 7.14 -21.73 13.99
CA ASP A 69 7.26 -22.47 15.26
C ASP A 69 7.52 -21.53 16.45
N ASN A 70 7.01 -21.89 17.62
CA ASN A 70 7.24 -21.15 18.87
C ASN A 70 8.33 -21.76 19.75
N GLY A 71 9.11 -22.71 19.21
CA GLY A 71 10.11 -23.49 19.92
C GLY A 71 9.58 -24.75 20.59
N LYS A 72 8.26 -24.90 20.73
CA LYS A 72 7.59 -26.08 21.31
C LYS A 72 6.71 -26.81 20.30
N ARG A 73 6.03 -26.07 19.45
CA ARG A 73 5.10 -26.62 18.44
C ARG A 73 5.12 -25.79 17.17
N MET A 74 4.73 -26.39 16.07
CA MET A 74 4.41 -25.70 14.82
C MET A 74 3.07 -24.98 14.96
N LEU A 75 2.88 -23.93 14.18
CA LEU A 75 1.73 -23.03 14.22
C LEU A 75 1.01 -23.02 12.87
N ASN A 76 -0.29 -22.70 12.90
CA ASN A 76 -1.11 -22.45 11.69
C ASN A 76 -2.14 -21.34 11.93
N ASP A 77 -1.92 -20.53 12.97
CA ASP A 77 -2.71 -19.33 13.22
C ASP A 77 -2.33 -18.21 12.24
N MET A 78 -3.29 -17.34 11.97
CA MET A 78 -3.13 -16.15 11.15
C MET A 78 -3.20 -14.91 12.05
N LEU A 79 -2.12 -14.16 12.14
CA LEU A 79 -2.06 -12.89 12.86
C LEU A 79 -2.19 -11.74 11.88
N ARG A 80 -2.72 -10.61 12.37
CA ARG A 80 -2.85 -9.38 11.63
C ARG A 80 -2.35 -8.22 12.49
N PHE A 81 -1.46 -7.42 11.93
CA PHE A 81 -1.05 -6.14 12.50
C PHE A 81 -1.59 -5.00 11.64
N ASP A 82 -2.41 -4.14 12.23
CA ASP A 82 -2.93 -2.95 11.56
C ASP A 82 -1.93 -1.81 11.70
N ILE A 83 -1.41 -1.29 10.57
CA ILE A 83 -0.39 -0.24 10.60
C ILE A 83 -0.94 1.14 10.97
N ASN A 84 -2.24 1.36 10.79
CA ASN A 84 -2.88 2.63 11.15
C ASN A 84 -3.11 2.73 12.65
N ASP A 85 -3.52 1.62 13.25
CA ASP A 85 -3.82 1.52 14.67
C ASP A 85 -2.61 1.08 15.49
N ASN A 86 -1.56 0.58 14.86
CA ASN A 86 -0.42 -0.08 15.51
C ASN A 86 -0.87 -1.20 16.47
N SER A 87 -1.84 -2.01 16.07
CA SER A 87 -2.43 -3.02 16.93
C SER A 87 -2.43 -4.41 16.33
N TRP A 88 -2.19 -5.41 17.19
CA TRP A 88 -2.26 -6.83 16.84
C TRP A 88 -3.65 -7.39 17.02
N SER A 89 -4.04 -8.29 16.14
CA SER A 89 -5.27 -9.08 16.21
C SER A 89 -5.07 -10.43 15.50
N ARG A 90 -6.02 -11.34 15.70
CA ARG A 90 -6.12 -12.53 14.84
C ARG A 90 -6.93 -12.19 13.60
N ALA A 91 -6.44 -12.59 12.44
CA ALA A 91 -7.22 -12.48 11.23
C ALA A 91 -8.42 -13.41 11.27
N VAL A 92 -9.52 -13.00 10.63
CA VAL A 92 -10.71 -13.86 10.48
C VAL A 92 -10.35 -15.02 9.57
N THR A 93 -10.52 -16.25 10.06
CA THR A 93 -10.27 -17.45 9.25
C THR A 93 -11.49 -18.33 9.22
N LYS A 94 -11.87 -18.82 8.06
CA LYS A 94 -12.96 -19.74 7.76
C LYS A 94 -12.40 -20.91 6.94
N GLY A 95 -13.12 -22.02 6.92
CA GLY A 95 -12.65 -23.22 6.25
C GLY A 95 -11.52 -23.91 7.03
N THR A 96 -10.86 -24.85 6.36
CA THR A 96 -9.74 -25.62 6.94
C THR A 96 -8.42 -24.98 6.57
N PRO A 97 -7.68 -24.39 7.50
CA PRO A 97 -6.37 -23.84 7.24
C PRO A 97 -5.38 -24.97 6.94
N PRO A 98 -4.22 -24.66 6.33
CA PRO A 98 -3.13 -25.62 6.23
C PRO A 98 -2.76 -26.22 7.59
N ALA A 99 -2.31 -27.46 7.63
CA ALA A 99 -1.76 -28.03 8.85
C ALA A 99 -0.63 -27.16 9.42
N PRO A 100 -0.40 -27.15 10.76
CA PRO A 100 0.69 -26.41 11.38
C PRO A 100 2.02 -26.68 10.67
N ARG A 101 2.73 -25.62 10.27
CA ARG A 101 3.92 -25.73 9.43
C ARG A 101 4.90 -24.59 9.61
N TYR A 102 6.14 -24.85 9.25
CA TYR A 102 7.18 -23.83 9.13
C TYR A 102 8.00 -24.01 7.82
N HIS A 103 8.79 -22.98 7.45
CA HIS A 103 9.55 -22.93 6.20
C HIS A 103 8.69 -23.19 4.95
N HIS A 104 7.41 -22.86 5.02
CA HIS A 104 6.55 -22.70 3.85
C HIS A 104 6.82 -21.34 3.19
N SER A 105 6.32 -21.14 2.00
CA SER A 105 6.27 -19.83 1.35
C SER A 105 4.85 -19.27 1.38
N ALA A 106 4.74 -17.94 1.41
CA ALA A 106 3.49 -17.22 1.19
C ALA A 106 3.73 -16.06 0.25
N VAL A 107 2.83 -15.86 -0.71
CA VAL A 107 2.89 -14.78 -1.69
C VAL A 107 1.49 -14.22 -1.93
N ILE A 108 1.41 -12.96 -2.36
CA ILE A 108 0.14 -12.29 -2.65
C ILE A 108 -0.16 -12.33 -4.15
N PHE A 109 -1.39 -12.71 -4.47
CA PHE A 109 -1.96 -12.61 -5.82
C PHE A 109 -3.34 -11.96 -5.74
N GLY A 110 -3.44 -10.71 -6.19
CA GLY A 110 -4.66 -9.90 -6.05
C GLY A 110 -5.09 -9.74 -4.60
N SER A 111 -6.28 -10.19 -4.27
CA SER A 111 -6.83 -10.15 -2.89
C SER A 111 -6.67 -11.49 -2.14
N ASN A 112 -5.71 -12.32 -2.57
CA ASN A 112 -5.51 -13.64 -2.00
C ASN A 112 -4.05 -13.84 -1.60
N MET A 113 -3.82 -14.59 -0.52
CA MET A 113 -2.52 -15.11 -0.14
C MET A 113 -2.45 -16.58 -0.54
N LEU A 114 -1.38 -16.95 -1.21
CA LEU A 114 -1.08 -18.35 -1.58
C LEU A 114 0.02 -18.89 -0.68
N VAL A 115 -0.23 -20.04 -0.06
CA VAL A 115 0.71 -20.75 0.83
C VAL A 115 1.07 -22.07 0.21
N PHE A 116 2.36 -22.31 -0.02
CA PHE A 116 2.87 -23.54 -0.63
C PHE A 116 3.85 -24.26 0.27
N GLY A 117 3.71 -25.58 0.37
CA GLY A 117 4.68 -26.48 0.95
C GLY A 117 4.99 -26.23 2.42
N GLY A 118 6.27 -26.39 2.77
CA GLY A 118 6.76 -26.29 4.14
C GLY A 118 6.84 -27.63 4.86
N PHE A 119 7.33 -27.62 6.08
CA PHE A 119 7.53 -28.80 6.92
C PHE A 119 6.44 -28.84 8.00
N THR A 120 5.81 -29.98 8.19
CA THR A 120 4.70 -30.22 9.12
C THR A 120 4.94 -31.44 9.98
N GLY A 121 4.17 -31.60 11.04
CA GLY A 121 4.21 -32.73 11.97
C GLY A 121 4.19 -32.25 13.42
N ASP A 122 4.45 -33.18 14.32
CA ASP A 122 4.53 -32.90 15.75
C ASP A 122 5.98 -32.86 16.22
N LEU A 123 6.45 -31.67 16.59
CA LEU A 123 7.81 -31.47 17.11
C LEU A 123 8.03 -32.11 18.47
N TYR A 124 6.99 -32.23 19.29
CA TYR A 124 7.11 -32.76 20.65
C TYR A 124 7.28 -34.29 20.65
N SER A 125 6.44 -34.98 19.89
CA SER A 125 6.50 -36.44 19.77
C SER A 125 7.46 -36.92 18.66
N ASN A 126 8.04 -35.99 17.90
CA ASN A 126 8.87 -36.25 16.72
C ASN A 126 8.17 -37.18 15.71
N SER A 127 6.86 -37.02 15.55
CA SER A 127 6.03 -37.89 14.72
C SER A 127 5.43 -37.16 13.53
N ASN A 128 5.17 -37.89 12.45
CA ASN A 128 4.57 -37.38 11.21
C ASN A 128 5.30 -36.17 10.59
N LEU A 129 6.60 -36.09 10.82
CA LEU A 129 7.45 -35.01 10.28
C LEU A 129 7.66 -35.25 8.78
N GLN A 130 7.18 -34.31 7.96
CA GLN A 130 7.29 -34.40 6.51
C GLN A 130 7.21 -33.04 5.82
N ASN A 131 7.85 -32.95 4.66
CA ASN A 131 7.63 -31.83 3.75
C ASN A 131 6.29 -31.97 3.03
N LYS A 132 5.72 -30.84 2.60
CA LYS A 132 4.49 -30.75 1.83
C LYS A 132 4.72 -30.13 0.45
N ASN A 133 3.79 -30.37 -0.46
CA ASN A 133 3.69 -29.75 -1.78
C ASN A 133 2.24 -29.32 -2.10
N ASP A 134 1.43 -29.18 -1.06
CA ASP A 134 0.08 -28.68 -1.12
C ASP A 134 0.08 -27.16 -1.36
N LEU A 135 -0.93 -26.66 -2.05
CA LEU A 135 -1.17 -25.23 -2.30
C LEU A 135 -2.49 -24.83 -1.68
N PHE A 136 -2.44 -23.84 -0.82
CA PHE A 136 -3.60 -23.24 -0.18
C PHE A 136 -3.76 -21.81 -0.57
N GLU A 137 -5.02 -21.36 -0.68
CA GLU A 137 -5.42 -19.99 -0.91
C GLU A 137 -6.16 -19.46 0.32
N TYR A 138 -5.75 -18.30 0.80
CA TYR A 138 -6.49 -17.51 1.79
C TYR A 138 -7.04 -16.25 1.14
N LYS A 139 -8.36 -16.10 1.12
CA LYS A 139 -9.05 -14.93 0.57
C LYS A 139 -9.19 -13.86 1.65
N PHE A 140 -8.46 -12.77 1.55
CA PHE A 140 -8.51 -11.69 2.54
C PHE A 140 -9.91 -11.10 2.73
N ASN A 141 -10.67 -10.95 1.64
CA ASN A 141 -12.01 -10.36 1.67
C ASN A 141 -13.02 -11.19 2.48
N THR A 142 -12.87 -12.49 2.53
CA THR A 142 -13.82 -13.41 3.19
C THR A 142 -13.24 -14.14 4.38
N GLY A 143 -11.93 -14.15 4.52
CA GLY A 143 -11.20 -14.94 5.49
C GLY A 143 -11.22 -16.45 5.21
N GLN A 144 -11.52 -16.86 3.98
CA GLN A 144 -11.73 -18.25 3.59
C GLN A 144 -10.42 -18.91 3.17
N TRP A 145 -10.09 -20.04 3.79
CA TRP A 145 -9.08 -20.96 3.32
C TRP A 145 -9.66 -21.96 2.33
N THR A 146 -8.94 -22.24 1.27
CA THR A 146 -9.27 -23.25 0.24
C THR A 146 -7.99 -23.97 -0.16
N GLU A 147 -8.00 -25.29 -0.12
CA GLU A 147 -6.93 -26.11 -0.70
C GLU A 147 -7.15 -26.28 -2.20
N TRP A 148 -6.10 -26.07 -2.99
CA TRP A 148 -6.13 -26.29 -4.43
C TRP A 148 -5.83 -27.76 -4.75
N HIS A 149 -6.80 -28.46 -5.31
CA HIS A 149 -6.60 -29.81 -5.82
C HIS A 149 -6.11 -29.74 -7.26
N ILE A 150 -4.81 -29.95 -7.44
CA ILE A 150 -4.14 -29.82 -8.74
C ILE A 150 -3.81 -31.19 -9.27
N GLU A 151 -4.28 -31.48 -10.48
CA GLU A 151 -4.02 -32.74 -11.17
C GLU A 151 -2.69 -32.71 -11.93
N GLY A 152 -2.11 -33.90 -12.11
CA GLY A 152 -0.91 -34.14 -12.91
C GLY A 152 0.37 -34.19 -12.07
N ARG A 153 1.51 -33.85 -12.71
CA ARG A 153 2.81 -33.86 -12.04
C ARG A 153 2.94 -32.65 -11.09
N LEU A 154 3.25 -32.92 -9.84
CA LEU A 154 3.45 -31.91 -8.81
C LEU A 154 4.93 -31.68 -8.54
N PRO A 155 5.33 -30.49 -8.08
CA PRO A 155 6.64 -30.24 -7.51
C PRO A 155 6.92 -31.23 -6.37
N PRO A 156 8.15 -31.71 -6.18
CA PRO A 156 8.50 -32.47 -4.99
C PRO A 156 8.13 -31.72 -3.72
N ALA A 157 7.65 -32.45 -2.70
CA ALA A 157 7.36 -31.87 -1.39
C ALA A 157 8.63 -31.23 -0.83
N ARG A 158 8.52 -29.97 -0.35
CA ARG A 158 9.69 -29.18 0.01
C ARG A 158 9.44 -28.14 1.08
N SER A 159 10.52 -27.72 1.73
CA SER A 159 10.55 -26.60 2.68
C SER A 159 11.73 -25.66 2.37
N ALA A 160 11.72 -24.47 2.94
CA ALA A 160 12.79 -23.46 2.81
C ALA A 160 13.16 -23.13 1.35
N HIS A 161 12.16 -23.19 0.48
CA HIS A 161 12.20 -22.84 -0.94
C HIS A 161 11.87 -21.37 -1.16
N GLY A 162 12.20 -20.86 -2.33
CA GLY A 162 11.78 -19.53 -2.77
C GLY A 162 10.44 -19.60 -3.51
N ALA A 163 9.63 -18.56 -3.36
CA ALA A 163 8.39 -18.38 -4.12
C ALA A 163 8.26 -16.93 -4.62
N ALA A 164 7.67 -16.78 -5.80
CA ALA A 164 7.45 -15.48 -6.41
C ALA A 164 6.16 -15.48 -7.22
N ILE A 165 5.53 -14.30 -7.31
CA ILE A 165 4.48 -14.03 -8.31
C ILE A 165 5.10 -13.20 -9.42
N TYR A 166 4.90 -13.67 -10.65
CA TYR A 166 5.20 -12.88 -11.82
C TYR A 166 4.06 -12.99 -12.82
N LYS A 167 3.43 -11.84 -13.12
CA LYS A 167 2.16 -11.78 -13.87
C LYS A 167 1.11 -12.67 -13.19
N ASN A 168 0.53 -13.60 -13.91
CA ASN A 168 -0.50 -14.52 -13.40
C ASN A 168 0.06 -15.88 -12.95
N ASN A 169 1.35 -15.98 -12.73
CA ASN A 169 1.98 -17.26 -12.40
C ASN A 169 2.62 -17.22 -11.01
N LEU A 170 2.42 -18.31 -10.28
CA LEU A 170 3.21 -18.62 -9.09
C LEU A 170 4.44 -19.42 -9.54
N TRP A 171 5.60 -18.99 -9.08
CA TRP A 171 6.89 -19.62 -9.31
C TRP A 171 7.46 -20.16 -8.01
N ILE A 172 7.97 -21.40 -8.03
CA ILE A 172 8.63 -22.06 -6.90
C ILE A 172 10.03 -22.46 -7.33
N PHE A 173 11.03 -22.08 -6.54
CA PHE A 173 12.43 -22.36 -6.81
C PHE A 173 13.11 -23.08 -5.66
N ALA A 174 13.86 -24.16 -5.97
CA ALA A 174 14.79 -24.85 -5.08
C ALA A 174 14.19 -25.31 -3.73
N GLY A 175 14.91 -25.22 -2.62
CA GLY A 175 14.47 -25.66 -1.29
C GLY A 175 15.02 -27.03 -0.89
N TYR A 176 14.43 -27.67 0.12
CA TYR A 176 14.87 -28.94 0.68
C TYR A 176 13.73 -29.94 0.70
N ASP A 177 13.93 -31.13 0.09
CA ASP A 177 12.91 -32.18 -0.05
C ASP A 177 12.89 -33.22 1.10
N GLY A 178 13.78 -33.06 2.07
CA GLY A 178 14.00 -34.01 3.18
C GLY A 178 15.26 -34.84 3.02
N ASN A 179 15.77 -34.99 1.77
CA ASN A 179 16.96 -35.74 1.48
C ASN A 179 18.08 -34.86 0.90
N LYS A 180 17.71 -33.97 -0.02
CA LYS A 180 18.68 -33.14 -0.74
C LYS A 180 18.12 -31.71 -0.93
N ARG A 181 19.01 -30.75 -1.17
CA ARG A 181 18.66 -29.43 -1.67
C ARG A 181 18.38 -29.52 -3.17
N LEU A 182 17.43 -28.73 -3.61
CA LEU A 182 16.94 -28.69 -4.98
C LEU A 182 17.50 -27.47 -5.73
N ASP A 183 17.38 -27.49 -7.06
CA ASP A 183 17.68 -26.37 -7.96
C ASP A 183 16.66 -26.27 -9.10
N ASP A 184 15.57 -27.02 -9.00
CA ASP A 184 14.47 -27.03 -9.96
C ASP A 184 13.59 -25.79 -9.85
N LEU A 185 12.96 -25.43 -10.95
CA LEU A 185 12.05 -24.29 -11.07
C LEU A 185 10.70 -24.79 -11.58
N TRP A 186 9.64 -24.44 -10.87
CA TRP A 186 8.27 -24.81 -11.20
C TRP A 186 7.38 -23.59 -11.31
N THR A 187 6.36 -23.66 -12.17
CA THR A 187 5.37 -22.61 -12.30
C THR A 187 3.97 -23.18 -12.47
N ILE A 188 2.97 -22.40 -12.06
CA ILE A 188 1.55 -22.69 -12.26
C ILE A 188 0.82 -21.40 -12.60
N CYS A 189 -0.04 -21.42 -13.62
CA CYS A 189 -0.89 -20.29 -13.98
C CYS A 189 -2.11 -20.24 -13.05
N LEU A 190 -2.26 -19.12 -12.34
CA LEU A 190 -3.30 -18.94 -11.31
C LEU A 190 -4.67 -18.56 -11.88
N THR A 191 -4.74 -18.18 -13.16
CA THR A 191 -5.98 -17.79 -13.84
C THR A 191 -6.54 -18.87 -14.76
N ASP A 192 -5.84 -19.99 -14.90
CA ASP A 192 -6.33 -21.12 -15.71
C ASP A 192 -7.53 -21.81 -15.02
N LEU A 193 -8.48 -22.26 -15.82
CA LEU A 193 -9.63 -23.03 -15.32
C LEU A 193 -9.22 -24.40 -14.76
N ASN A 194 -8.17 -25.00 -15.31
CA ASN A 194 -7.59 -26.28 -14.90
C ASN A 194 -6.09 -26.10 -14.69
N PRO A 195 -5.66 -25.47 -13.60
CA PRO A 195 -4.27 -25.13 -13.36
C PRO A 195 -3.42 -26.41 -13.22
N ARG A 196 -2.25 -26.41 -13.85
CA ARG A 196 -1.28 -27.51 -13.79
C ARG A 196 0.11 -26.98 -13.52
N TRP A 197 0.85 -27.68 -12.67
CA TRP A 197 2.25 -27.39 -12.46
C TRP A 197 3.09 -27.78 -13.67
N GLN A 198 4.03 -26.93 -14.00
CA GLN A 198 5.01 -27.15 -15.07
C GLN A 198 6.41 -26.98 -14.50
N GLU A 199 7.26 -27.97 -14.73
CA GLU A 199 8.69 -27.85 -14.45
C GLU A 199 9.34 -27.09 -15.60
N MET A 200 10.02 -25.97 -15.26
CA MET A 200 10.61 -25.08 -16.23
C MET A 200 12.04 -25.41 -16.50
N LEU A 201 12.38 -25.58 -17.78
CA LEU A 201 13.77 -25.63 -18.21
C LEU A 201 14.35 -24.22 -18.14
N HIS A 202 15.43 -24.05 -17.43
CA HIS A 202 16.11 -22.77 -17.27
C HIS A 202 17.59 -22.89 -17.62
N SER A 203 18.18 -21.84 -18.15
CA SER A 203 19.55 -21.79 -18.69
C SER A 203 20.41 -20.76 -17.96
N GLY A 204 21.66 -20.60 -18.39
CA GLY A 204 22.59 -19.58 -17.88
C GLY A 204 23.35 -20.00 -16.64
N ASP A 205 23.81 -19.01 -15.86
CA ASP A 205 24.60 -19.22 -14.64
C ASP A 205 23.68 -19.54 -13.46
N ARG A 206 23.21 -20.79 -13.43
CA ARG A 206 22.23 -21.22 -12.42
C ARG A 206 22.80 -21.21 -11.01
N PRO A 207 21.99 -20.81 -10.00
CA PRO A 207 22.35 -21.06 -8.61
C PRO A 207 22.59 -22.56 -8.38
N PRO A 208 23.52 -22.92 -7.49
CA PRO A 208 23.64 -24.30 -7.05
C PRO A 208 22.39 -24.73 -6.27
N THR A 209 22.22 -26.03 -6.05
CA THR A 209 21.15 -26.54 -5.16
C THR A 209 21.16 -25.83 -3.83
N CYS A 210 20.06 -25.19 -3.44
CA CYS A 210 20.03 -24.30 -2.28
C CYS A 210 18.70 -24.30 -1.52
N CYS A 211 18.76 -23.86 -0.26
CA CYS A 211 17.61 -23.61 0.60
C CYS A 211 17.92 -22.49 1.60
N ASN A 212 16.88 -22.02 2.33
CA ASN A 212 16.99 -20.97 3.35
C ASN A 212 17.55 -19.63 2.81
N PHE A 213 17.13 -19.27 1.62
CA PHE A 213 17.43 -18.00 0.95
C PHE A 213 16.14 -17.22 0.73
N PRO A 214 16.19 -15.89 0.74
CA PRO A 214 15.06 -15.04 0.36
C PRO A 214 14.97 -14.87 -1.17
N VAL A 215 13.77 -14.49 -1.61
CA VAL A 215 13.47 -14.14 -2.99
C VAL A 215 12.87 -12.74 -3.04
N ALA A 216 13.30 -11.92 -3.97
CA ALA A 216 12.67 -10.65 -4.28
C ALA A 216 12.42 -10.52 -5.79
N VAL A 217 11.32 -9.89 -6.18
CA VAL A 217 10.97 -9.66 -7.59
C VAL A 217 11.01 -8.16 -7.87
N VAL A 218 11.70 -7.81 -8.94
CA VAL A 218 11.73 -6.43 -9.45
C VAL A 218 11.55 -6.48 -10.96
N LYS A 219 10.53 -5.81 -11.47
CA LYS A 219 10.17 -5.84 -12.90
C LYS A 219 10.04 -7.29 -13.42
N ASP A 220 10.79 -7.64 -14.43
CA ASP A 220 10.77 -8.95 -15.07
C ASP A 220 11.85 -9.91 -14.52
N SER A 221 12.40 -9.62 -13.34
CA SER A 221 13.49 -10.40 -12.75
C SER A 221 13.20 -10.83 -11.30
N MET A 222 13.61 -12.05 -10.99
CA MET A 222 13.64 -12.61 -9.63
C MET A 222 15.10 -12.67 -9.16
N PHE A 223 15.33 -12.15 -7.96
CA PHE A 223 16.64 -12.12 -7.31
C PHE A 223 16.70 -13.12 -6.17
N VAL A 224 17.82 -13.84 -6.09
CA VAL A 224 18.14 -14.81 -5.04
C VAL A 224 19.51 -14.47 -4.49
N PHE A 225 19.62 -14.34 -3.17
CA PHE A 225 20.88 -14.01 -2.51
C PHE A 225 21.25 -15.03 -1.44
N SER A 226 22.48 -15.53 -1.49
CA SER A 226 23.08 -16.34 -0.42
C SER A 226 22.34 -17.66 -0.17
N GLY A 227 22.24 -18.14 1.07
CA GLY A 227 21.58 -19.38 1.44
C GLY A 227 22.54 -20.56 1.62
N GLN A 228 21.98 -21.74 1.89
CA GLN A 228 22.72 -22.96 2.12
C GLN A 228 22.79 -23.83 0.86
N SER A 229 23.99 -24.18 0.42
CA SER A 229 24.25 -25.08 -0.71
C SER A 229 25.15 -26.20 -0.28
N GLY A 230 24.62 -27.44 -0.20
CA GLY A 230 25.38 -28.57 0.36
C GLY A 230 25.82 -28.27 1.78
N THR A 231 27.10 -28.43 2.08
CA THR A 231 27.72 -28.08 3.37
C THR A 231 28.19 -26.61 3.45
N LYS A 232 28.04 -25.86 2.36
CA LYS A 232 28.52 -24.47 2.24
C LYS A 232 27.39 -23.48 2.39
N ILE A 233 27.73 -22.31 2.92
CA ILE A 233 26.92 -21.11 2.89
C ILE A 233 27.55 -20.19 1.85
N THR A 234 26.77 -19.60 0.96
CA THR A 234 27.26 -18.73 -0.11
C THR A 234 26.95 -17.26 0.18
N ASN A 235 27.50 -16.35 -0.58
CA ASN A 235 27.11 -14.94 -0.63
C ASN A 235 26.97 -14.45 -2.07
N ASP A 236 26.65 -15.36 -2.96
CA ASP A 236 26.40 -15.06 -4.36
C ASP A 236 24.99 -14.48 -4.55
N MET A 237 24.87 -13.55 -5.48
CA MET A 237 23.62 -12.99 -5.97
C MET A 237 23.34 -13.54 -7.37
N PHE A 238 22.11 -13.98 -7.59
CA PHE A 238 21.64 -14.47 -8.89
C PHE A 238 20.37 -13.72 -9.29
N GLU A 239 20.26 -13.45 -10.57
CA GLU A 239 19.10 -12.87 -11.22
C GLU A 239 18.51 -13.86 -12.21
N PHE A 240 17.22 -14.14 -12.11
CA PHE A 240 16.46 -14.90 -13.08
C PHE A 240 15.54 -13.98 -13.85
N ASN A 241 15.76 -13.86 -15.15
CA ASN A 241 14.86 -13.12 -16.02
C ASN A 241 13.70 -14.03 -16.45
N PHE A 242 12.46 -13.65 -16.14
CA PHE A 242 11.26 -14.42 -16.44
C PHE A 242 10.94 -14.51 -17.94
N LEU A 243 11.35 -13.52 -18.72
CA LEU A 243 11.08 -13.47 -20.17
C LEU A 243 12.00 -14.42 -20.93
N ASP A 244 13.29 -14.38 -20.62
CA ASP A 244 14.32 -15.19 -21.27
C ASP A 244 14.51 -16.55 -20.62
N GLN A 245 13.93 -16.77 -19.43
CA GLN A 245 14.10 -17.97 -18.60
C GLN A 245 15.58 -18.30 -18.34
N ARG A 246 16.37 -17.23 -18.10
CA ARG A 246 17.82 -17.31 -17.97
C ARG A 246 18.28 -16.78 -16.63
N TRP A 247 19.20 -17.54 -16.01
CA TRP A 247 19.94 -17.10 -14.83
C TRP A 247 21.21 -16.35 -15.20
N THR A 248 21.50 -15.32 -14.46
CA THR A 248 22.75 -14.57 -14.52
C THR A 248 23.30 -14.45 -13.10
N ARG A 249 24.54 -14.85 -12.90
CA ARG A 249 25.25 -14.55 -11.65
C ARG A 249 25.71 -13.11 -11.68
N ILE A 250 25.31 -12.36 -10.68
CA ILE A 250 25.72 -10.96 -10.56
C ILE A 250 27.09 -10.91 -9.91
N PRO A 251 28.13 -10.39 -10.59
CA PRO A 251 29.45 -10.26 -10.00
C PRO A 251 29.39 -9.26 -8.86
N SER A 252 30.04 -9.56 -7.74
CA SER A 252 30.17 -8.62 -6.63
C SER A 252 31.13 -7.50 -7.04
N ALA A 253 30.64 -6.29 -7.21
CA ALA A 253 31.43 -5.13 -7.63
C ALA A 253 32.46 -4.63 -6.58
N HIS A 254 32.63 -5.35 -5.46
CA HIS A 254 33.66 -5.05 -4.47
C HIS A 254 35.09 -5.15 -5.03
N LEU A 255 35.25 -5.68 -6.25
CA LEU A 255 36.51 -5.69 -6.99
C LEU A 255 36.90 -4.29 -7.52
N LEU A 256 35.96 -3.35 -7.59
CA LEU A 256 36.26 -1.96 -7.87
C LEU A 256 36.79 -1.30 -6.61
N ARG A 257 37.96 -0.66 -6.69
CA ARG A 257 38.61 0.03 -5.55
C ARG A 257 37.61 1.02 -4.93
N GLY A 258 37.28 0.79 -3.64
CA GLY A 258 36.41 1.67 -2.86
C GLY A 258 34.95 1.23 -2.71
N SER A 259 34.48 0.19 -3.39
CA SER A 259 33.15 -0.35 -3.15
C SER A 259 33.11 -1.20 -1.89
N PRO A 260 32.10 -1.07 -1.01
CA PRO A 260 31.92 -1.94 0.13
C PRO A 260 31.80 -3.41 -0.28
N ALA A 261 32.33 -4.29 0.55
CA ALA A 261 32.19 -5.72 0.35
C ALA A 261 30.71 -6.17 0.44
N PRO A 262 30.29 -7.20 -0.30
CA PRO A 262 28.97 -7.78 -0.14
C PRO A 262 28.78 -8.27 1.30
N PRO A 263 27.52 -8.48 1.75
CA PRO A 263 27.26 -9.09 3.03
C PRO A 263 27.99 -10.43 3.15
N GLN A 264 28.44 -10.75 4.35
CA GLN A 264 29.01 -12.07 4.62
C GLN A 264 28.00 -13.17 4.21
N ARG A 265 28.53 -14.33 3.82
CA ARG A 265 27.73 -15.53 3.56
C ARG A 265 26.78 -15.82 4.71
N ARG A 266 25.51 -16.02 4.40
CA ARG A 266 24.43 -16.15 5.39
C ARG A 266 23.26 -17.01 4.93
N TYR A 267 22.43 -17.44 5.88
CA TYR A 267 21.13 -18.05 5.59
C TYR A 267 20.09 -17.63 6.63
N GLY A 268 18.81 -17.80 6.28
CA GLY A 268 17.71 -17.43 7.15
C GLY A 268 17.59 -15.90 7.38
N HIS A 269 18.15 -15.11 6.48
CA HIS A 269 17.96 -13.67 6.36
C HIS A 269 16.75 -13.34 5.53
N SER A 270 16.28 -12.11 5.60
CA SER A 270 15.25 -11.57 4.72
C SER A 270 15.86 -10.70 3.63
N MET A 271 15.14 -10.57 2.51
CA MET A 271 15.45 -9.65 1.42
C MET A 271 14.16 -9.09 0.86
N VAL A 272 14.04 -7.80 0.81
CA VAL A 272 12.89 -7.10 0.24
C VAL A 272 13.35 -6.14 -0.86
N ALA A 273 12.50 -5.95 -1.86
CA ALA A 273 12.73 -4.97 -2.91
C ALA A 273 12.00 -3.68 -2.59
N PHE A 274 12.68 -2.56 -2.72
CA PHE A 274 12.07 -1.25 -2.66
C PHE A 274 12.83 -0.27 -3.55
N ASP A 275 12.11 0.43 -4.40
CA ASP A 275 12.68 1.32 -5.40
C ASP A 275 13.73 0.57 -6.27
N ARG A 276 14.92 1.10 -6.40
CA ARG A 276 16.04 0.51 -7.16
C ARG A 276 16.98 -0.32 -6.29
N TYR A 277 16.52 -0.74 -5.12
CA TYR A 277 17.36 -1.44 -4.14
C TYR A 277 16.75 -2.74 -3.67
N LEU A 278 17.61 -3.71 -3.37
CA LEU A 278 17.29 -4.86 -2.56
C LEU A 278 17.86 -4.65 -1.16
N TYR A 279 17.03 -4.76 -0.13
CA TYR A 279 17.44 -4.60 1.27
C TYR A 279 17.56 -5.97 1.93
N VAL A 280 18.71 -6.24 2.57
CA VAL A 280 19.03 -7.52 3.21
C VAL A 280 19.29 -7.30 4.68
N PHE A 281 18.58 -8.04 5.56
CA PHE A 281 18.71 -7.96 6.99
C PHE A 281 18.88 -9.33 7.65
N GLY A 282 19.73 -9.39 8.69
CA GLY A 282 19.84 -10.52 9.60
C GLY A 282 20.38 -11.81 8.97
N GLY A 283 19.84 -12.95 9.40
CA GLY A 283 20.35 -14.28 9.12
C GLY A 283 21.50 -14.66 10.06
N VAL A 284 22.01 -15.88 9.91
CA VAL A 284 23.23 -16.31 10.60
C VAL A 284 24.40 -16.26 9.64
N ALA A 285 25.47 -15.60 10.05
CA ALA A 285 26.72 -15.44 9.33
C ALA A 285 27.88 -15.88 10.24
N ASP A 286 28.62 -16.91 9.84
CA ASP A 286 29.76 -17.45 10.58
C ASP A 286 29.48 -17.62 12.09
N ASN A 287 28.34 -18.22 12.45
CA ASN A 287 27.82 -18.43 13.80
C ASN A 287 27.50 -17.17 14.61
N THR A 288 27.38 -16.03 13.97
CA THR A 288 26.91 -14.78 14.56
C THR A 288 25.57 -14.39 13.99
N LEU A 289 24.82 -13.54 14.71
CA LEU A 289 23.57 -12.95 14.25
C LEU A 289 23.80 -11.46 14.00
N PRO A 290 24.17 -11.04 12.76
CA PRO A 290 24.38 -9.65 12.45
C PRO A 290 23.07 -8.85 12.49
N SER A 291 23.16 -7.57 12.90
CA SER A 291 22.06 -6.61 12.90
C SER A 291 22.23 -5.52 11.84
N ASP A 292 23.23 -5.65 10.98
CA ASP A 292 23.46 -4.70 9.89
C ASP A 292 22.39 -4.84 8.81
N LEU A 293 21.93 -3.70 8.30
CA LEU A 293 21.08 -3.62 7.11
C LEU A 293 21.96 -3.29 5.91
N TYR A 294 21.91 -4.13 4.91
CA TYR A 294 22.58 -3.93 3.64
C TYR A 294 21.55 -3.54 2.58
N ARG A 295 21.96 -2.72 1.61
CA ARG A 295 21.22 -2.53 0.38
C ARG A 295 22.10 -2.79 -0.84
N PHE A 296 21.49 -3.36 -1.87
CA PHE A 296 22.11 -3.62 -3.15
C PHE A 296 21.45 -2.72 -4.20
N SER A 297 22.26 -1.88 -4.88
CA SER A 297 21.79 -1.06 -6.00
C SER A 297 21.63 -1.93 -7.24
N LEU A 298 20.43 -1.93 -7.82
CA LEU A 298 20.15 -2.65 -9.07
C LEU A 298 20.77 -1.98 -10.28
N ASP A 299 21.01 -0.68 -10.20
CA ASP A 299 21.63 0.10 -11.28
C ASP A 299 23.16 -0.09 -11.30
N ASP A 300 23.81 0.18 -10.18
CA ASP A 300 25.26 0.15 -10.06
C ASP A 300 25.81 -1.26 -9.77
N LYS A 301 24.94 -2.22 -9.49
CA LYS A 301 25.31 -3.59 -9.06
C LYS A 301 26.27 -3.62 -7.87
N SER A 302 26.12 -2.67 -6.95
CA SER A 302 27.00 -2.47 -5.80
C SER A 302 26.25 -2.62 -4.48
N TRP A 303 27.00 -3.04 -3.43
CA TRP A 303 26.49 -3.15 -2.08
C TRP A 303 26.82 -1.90 -1.26
N GLU A 304 25.95 -1.60 -0.30
CA GLU A 304 26.14 -0.56 0.69
C GLU A 304 25.60 -1.02 2.04
N VAL A 305 26.29 -0.63 3.13
CA VAL A 305 25.77 -0.78 4.49
C VAL A 305 24.94 0.46 4.83
N VAL A 306 23.67 0.25 5.13
CA VAL A 306 22.77 1.34 5.51
C VAL A 306 23.05 1.73 6.95
N GLN A 307 23.54 2.95 7.16
CA GLN A 307 23.76 3.48 8.51
C GLN A 307 22.42 3.97 9.08
N PRO A 308 21.96 3.41 10.20
CA PRO A 308 20.74 3.89 10.83
C PRO A 308 20.96 5.27 11.48
N ALA A 309 19.89 6.06 11.61
CA ALA A 309 19.91 7.32 12.34
C ALA A 309 20.33 7.09 13.81
N VAL A 310 20.94 8.10 14.44
CA VAL A 310 21.54 7.99 15.79
C VAL A 310 20.54 7.54 16.87
N ASP A 311 19.27 7.93 16.75
CA ASP A 311 18.19 7.60 17.68
C ASP A 311 17.34 6.39 17.22
N SER A 312 17.89 5.54 16.36
CA SER A 312 17.24 4.34 15.87
C SER A 312 17.18 3.23 16.91
N GLU A 313 16.03 2.58 17.03
CA GLU A 313 15.84 1.36 17.80
C GLU A 313 16.17 0.15 16.90
N VAL A 314 17.46 -0.08 16.70
CA VAL A 314 17.94 -1.14 15.79
C VAL A 314 17.56 -2.52 16.32
N PRO A 315 16.92 -3.40 15.49
CA PRO A 315 16.62 -4.76 15.91
C PRO A 315 17.87 -5.55 16.27
N SER A 316 17.79 -6.40 17.28
CA SER A 316 18.84 -7.39 17.51
C SER A 316 18.98 -8.33 16.31
N GLY A 317 20.20 -8.86 16.09
CA GLY A 317 20.46 -9.88 15.08
C GLY A 317 19.54 -11.09 15.25
N ARG A 318 19.01 -11.59 14.14
CA ARG A 318 18.01 -12.68 14.13
C ARG A 318 18.05 -13.49 12.85
N LEU A 319 17.62 -14.74 12.93
CA LEU A 319 17.47 -15.61 11.76
C LEU A 319 16.02 -16.13 11.67
N PHE A 320 15.61 -16.50 10.48
CA PHE A 320 14.27 -17.05 10.18
C PHE A 320 13.12 -16.12 10.66
N HIS A 321 13.39 -14.82 10.70
CA HIS A 321 12.38 -13.79 10.70
C HIS A 321 11.87 -13.62 9.27
N ASP A 322 10.77 -12.92 9.10
CA ASP A 322 10.34 -12.52 7.77
C ASP A 322 10.15 -11.01 7.70
N ALA A 323 10.20 -10.48 6.49
CA ALA A 323 10.10 -9.05 6.23
C ALA A 323 9.29 -8.78 4.97
N ASP A 324 8.51 -7.71 4.99
CA ASP A 324 7.81 -7.21 3.82
C ASP A 324 7.71 -5.69 3.85
N VAL A 325 7.35 -5.08 2.73
CA VAL A 325 7.30 -3.63 2.55
C VAL A 325 5.87 -3.16 2.33
N ILE A 326 5.48 -2.13 3.07
CA ILE A 326 4.21 -1.43 2.89
C ILE A 326 4.40 0.06 3.16
N ASN A 327 3.80 0.92 2.35
CA ASN A 327 3.82 2.39 2.51
C ASN A 327 5.24 2.99 2.69
N ASN A 328 6.22 2.49 1.91
CA ASN A 328 7.63 2.90 1.97
C ASN A 328 8.35 2.55 3.28
N GLU A 329 7.82 1.61 4.03
CA GLU A 329 8.39 1.12 5.26
C GLU A 329 8.58 -0.39 5.18
N MET A 330 9.76 -0.86 5.58
CA MET A 330 10.04 -2.29 5.73
C MET A 330 9.68 -2.71 7.15
N TYR A 331 8.90 -3.77 7.28
CA TYR A 331 8.57 -4.37 8.57
C TYR A 331 9.29 -5.71 8.70
N ILE A 332 9.85 -5.94 9.90
CA ILE A 332 10.52 -7.21 10.27
C ILE A 332 9.83 -7.77 11.50
N PHE A 333 9.38 -9.02 11.43
CA PHE A 333 8.70 -9.67 12.56
C PHE A 333 9.37 -10.96 12.98
N GLY A 334 9.43 -11.19 14.29
CA GLY A 334 9.77 -12.47 14.90
C GLY A 334 11.20 -12.92 14.67
N GLY A 335 11.37 -14.20 14.35
CA GLY A 335 12.66 -14.86 14.16
C GLY A 335 13.22 -15.48 15.43
N THR A 336 14.39 -16.10 15.28
CA THR A 336 15.17 -16.65 16.37
C THR A 336 16.32 -15.68 16.69
N VAL A 337 16.41 -15.26 17.91
CA VAL A 337 17.46 -14.40 18.46
C VAL A 337 18.44 -15.22 19.32
N ASP A 338 19.38 -14.55 19.97
CA ASP A 338 20.34 -15.21 20.84
C ASP A 338 19.71 -16.22 21.80
N ASN A 339 20.48 -17.22 22.21
CA ASN A 339 20.02 -18.32 23.05
C ASN A 339 18.83 -19.13 22.48
N ASN A 340 18.67 -19.14 21.17
CA ASN A 340 17.61 -19.88 20.46
C ASN A 340 16.18 -19.47 20.85
N VAL A 341 16.00 -18.22 21.29
CA VAL A 341 14.71 -17.68 21.72
C VAL A 341 13.91 -17.23 20.49
N ARG A 342 12.62 -17.61 20.42
CA ARG A 342 11.70 -17.07 19.40
C ARG A 342 11.26 -15.66 19.84
N SER A 343 11.23 -14.73 18.90
CA SER A 343 10.83 -13.34 19.14
C SER A 343 9.35 -13.10 18.77
N SER A 344 8.71 -12.17 19.47
CA SER A 344 7.41 -11.59 19.12
C SER A 344 7.53 -10.11 18.76
N GLU A 345 8.74 -9.62 18.56
CA GLU A 345 9.03 -8.22 18.27
C GLU A 345 8.74 -7.91 16.81
N LEU A 346 8.17 -6.75 16.60
CA LEU A 346 7.96 -6.12 15.30
C LEU A 346 8.79 -4.84 15.25
N TYR A 347 9.54 -4.66 14.18
CA TYR A 347 10.29 -3.45 13.91
C TYR A 347 9.89 -2.89 12.55
N ARG A 348 9.98 -1.57 12.44
CA ARG A 348 9.73 -0.82 11.24
C ARG A 348 10.97 -0.03 10.85
N PHE A 349 11.37 -0.11 9.58
CA PHE A 349 12.44 0.69 9.01
C PHE A 349 11.88 1.60 7.92
N GLN A 350 12.16 2.88 8.00
CA GLN A 350 11.73 3.86 7.01
C GLN A 350 12.70 3.85 5.82
N LEU A 351 12.22 3.35 4.67
CA LEU A 351 12.99 3.22 3.44
C LEU A 351 13.08 4.53 2.66
N ALA A 352 12.02 5.35 2.72
CA ALA A 352 11.95 6.67 2.12
C ALA A 352 11.02 7.56 2.91
N SER A 353 11.36 8.83 3.06
CA SER A 353 10.51 9.83 3.69
C SER A 353 9.64 10.53 2.66
N TYR A 354 8.52 9.90 2.27
CA TYR A 354 7.49 10.62 1.54
C TYR A 354 6.63 11.40 2.51
N PRO A 355 6.12 12.57 2.11
CA PRO A 355 5.11 13.26 2.88
C PRO A 355 3.94 12.34 3.15
N ARG A 356 3.50 12.27 4.40
CA ARG A 356 2.34 11.45 4.77
C ARG A 356 1.10 11.87 3.98
N CYS A 357 0.24 10.91 3.69
CA CYS A 357 -1.05 11.22 3.08
C CYS A 357 -1.85 12.13 4.01
N THR A 358 -2.23 13.30 3.51
CA THR A 358 -3.00 14.29 4.28
C THR A 358 -4.50 14.10 4.21
N LEU A 359 -5.00 13.11 3.46
CA LEU A 359 -6.42 12.91 3.17
C LEU A 359 -7.30 12.95 4.43
N ARG A 360 -6.93 12.22 5.49
CA ARG A 360 -7.67 12.20 6.76
C ARG A 360 -7.64 13.55 7.48
N ALA A 361 -6.50 14.23 7.43
CA ALA A 361 -6.35 15.56 8.02
C ALA A 361 -7.14 16.62 7.24
N ASP A 362 -7.12 16.54 5.91
CA ASP A 362 -7.84 17.47 5.03
C ASP A 362 -9.35 17.33 5.22
N PHE A 363 -9.87 16.12 5.23
CA PHE A 363 -11.29 15.87 5.47
C PHE A 363 -11.71 16.18 6.91
N GLY A 364 -10.82 15.94 7.90
CA GLY A 364 -11.05 16.36 9.28
C GLY A 364 -11.20 17.89 9.39
N ARG A 365 -10.32 18.66 8.73
CA ARG A 365 -10.43 20.14 8.69
C ARG A 365 -11.71 20.61 8.00
N LEU A 366 -12.12 19.94 6.92
CA LEU A 366 -13.37 20.24 6.24
C LEU A 366 -14.58 20.10 7.20
N LEU A 367 -14.63 19.00 7.96
CA LEU A 367 -15.67 18.79 8.97
C LEU A 367 -15.63 19.89 10.05
N ASP A 368 -14.45 20.18 10.59
CA ASP A 368 -14.28 21.17 11.67
C ASP A 368 -14.61 22.61 11.22
N SER A 369 -14.37 22.92 9.95
CA SER A 369 -14.67 24.26 9.38
C SER A 369 -16.13 24.48 9.03
N ASN A 370 -16.94 23.43 8.94
CA ASN A 370 -18.34 23.44 8.49
C ASN A 370 -18.56 24.11 7.10
N GLN A 371 -17.53 24.14 6.26
CA GLN A 371 -17.59 24.75 4.94
C GLN A 371 -18.16 23.77 3.91
N PHE A 372 -18.85 24.30 2.91
CA PHE A 372 -19.47 23.49 1.83
C PHE A 372 -20.47 22.44 2.32
N CYS A 373 -20.99 22.58 3.55
CA CYS A 373 -22.02 21.68 4.06
C CYS A 373 -23.33 21.85 3.27
N ASP A 374 -23.79 20.76 2.68
CA ASP A 374 -25.04 20.66 1.90
C ASP A 374 -26.18 20.00 2.68
N MET A 375 -25.92 19.58 3.93
CA MET A 375 -26.88 18.96 4.81
C MET A 375 -26.64 19.26 6.29
N VAL A 376 -27.67 19.02 7.11
CA VAL A 376 -27.65 19.13 8.57
C VAL A 376 -28.35 17.94 9.20
N PHE A 377 -27.72 17.32 10.18
CA PHE A 377 -28.37 16.36 11.07
C PHE A 377 -28.93 17.06 12.29
N LEU A 378 -30.15 16.71 12.69
CA LEU A 378 -30.78 17.09 13.95
C LEU A 378 -30.85 15.85 14.84
N ILE A 379 -30.00 15.80 15.86
CA ILE A 379 -29.75 14.61 16.68
C ILE A 379 -30.32 14.78 18.08
N GLY A 380 -30.90 13.71 18.62
CA GLY A 380 -31.53 13.69 19.93
C GLY A 380 -32.87 14.43 19.95
N GLU A 381 -33.58 14.35 21.07
CA GLU A 381 -34.88 14.99 21.25
C GLU A 381 -34.76 16.54 21.21
N GLU A 382 -33.63 17.09 21.65
CA GLU A 382 -33.35 18.54 21.62
C GLU A 382 -32.98 19.06 20.22
N GLY A 383 -32.74 18.18 19.25
CA GLY A 383 -32.41 18.54 17.88
C GLY A 383 -31.04 19.20 17.72
N THR A 384 -30.03 18.71 18.39
CA THR A 384 -28.65 19.20 18.26
C THR A 384 -28.18 19.15 16.80
N CYS A 385 -27.70 20.29 16.28
CA CYS A 385 -27.33 20.44 14.87
C CYS A 385 -25.92 19.96 14.57
N PHE A 386 -25.77 19.09 13.56
CA PHE A 386 -24.50 18.64 13.01
C PHE A 386 -24.45 18.91 11.50
N PRO A 387 -23.79 20.00 11.06
CA PRO A 387 -23.53 20.23 9.65
C PRO A 387 -22.65 19.13 9.07
N ALA A 388 -22.98 18.67 7.85
CA ALA A 388 -22.25 17.57 7.21
C ALA A 388 -22.30 17.69 5.68
N HIS A 389 -21.64 16.75 5.00
CA HIS A 389 -21.57 16.66 3.55
C HIS A 389 -22.18 15.33 3.08
N ALA A 390 -23.18 15.41 2.24
CA ALA A 390 -23.93 14.25 1.74
C ALA A 390 -23.01 13.21 1.06
N ALA A 391 -21.98 13.66 0.36
CA ALA A 391 -20.99 12.80 -0.27
C ALA A 391 -20.28 11.88 0.75
N PHE A 392 -19.76 12.44 1.87
CA PHE A 392 -19.06 11.65 2.90
C PHE A 392 -19.98 10.69 3.61
N VAL A 393 -21.14 11.18 4.03
CA VAL A 393 -22.13 10.38 4.75
C VAL A 393 -22.62 9.21 3.87
N SER A 394 -22.88 9.49 2.58
CA SER A 394 -23.36 8.48 1.63
C SER A 394 -22.30 7.46 1.23
N ALA A 395 -21.04 7.88 1.14
CA ALA A 395 -19.92 6.98 0.87
C ALA A 395 -19.70 5.99 2.02
N ARG A 396 -19.78 6.47 3.27
CA ARG A 396 -19.33 5.74 4.45
C ARG A 396 -20.44 4.92 5.14
N SER A 397 -21.70 5.36 5.08
CA SER A 397 -22.81 4.71 5.76
C SER A 397 -24.00 4.43 4.85
N PRO A 398 -24.25 3.15 4.49
CA PRO A 398 -25.45 2.78 3.73
C PRO A 398 -26.75 3.12 4.45
N TRP A 399 -26.75 3.06 5.79
CA TRP A 399 -27.92 3.41 6.59
C TRP A 399 -28.23 4.91 6.52
N LEU A 400 -27.23 5.75 6.76
CA LEU A 400 -27.41 7.21 6.66
C LEU A 400 -27.73 7.65 5.23
N ARG A 401 -27.15 7.00 4.22
CA ARG A 401 -27.54 7.22 2.81
C ARG A 401 -29.03 6.99 2.60
N THR A 402 -29.57 5.92 3.17
CA THR A 402 -30.99 5.63 3.06
C THR A 402 -31.85 6.73 3.73
N GLN A 403 -31.41 7.26 4.88
CA GLN A 403 -32.12 8.38 5.54
C GLN A 403 -32.04 9.66 4.69
N LEU A 404 -30.88 9.94 4.09
CA LEU A 404 -30.66 11.05 3.16
C LEU A 404 -31.63 11.00 1.95
N LEU A 405 -31.70 9.86 1.30
CA LEU A 405 -32.59 9.66 0.14
C LEU A 405 -34.06 9.87 0.54
N ARG A 406 -34.48 9.34 1.69
CA ARG A 406 -35.83 9.56 2.22
C ARG A 406 -36.11 11.04 2.53
N ALA A 407 -35.13 11.78 3.07
CA ALA A 407 -35.27 13.20 3.31
C ALA A 407 -35.40 13.98 2.00
N ARG A 408 -34.60 13.67 0.97
CA ARG A 408 -34.71 14.24 -0.37
C ARG A 408 -36.10 14.01 -0.99
N GLU A 409 -36.60 12.77 -0.92
CA GLU A 409 -37.94 12.45 -1.43
C GLU A 409 -39.05 13.23 -0.72
N LYS A 410 -38.93 13.43 0.60
CA LYS A 410 -39.89 14.24 1.36
C LYS A 410 -39.86 15.71 0.96
N CYS A 411 -38.68 16.31 0.80
CA CYS A 411 -38.52 17.67 0.30
C CYS A 411 -39.15 17.87 -1.08
N GLN A 412 -38.92 16.93 -2.01
CA GLN A 412 -39.47 17.00 -3.35
C GLN A 412 -41.00 16.90 -3.37
N ARG A 413 -41.63 16.12 -2.47
CA ARG A 413 -43.09 15.98 -2.35
C ARG A 413 -43.74 17.19 -1.68
N SER A 414 -43.02 17.91 -0.83
CA SER A 414 -43.59 19.02 -0.04
C SER A 414 -43.63 20.36 -0.79
N SER A 415 -42.93 20.51 -1.92
CA SER A 415 -42.84 21.78 -2.65
C SER A 415 -42.80 21.58 -4.17
N PRO A 416 -43.90 21.21 -4.82
CA PRO A 416 -43.93 21.06 -6.29
C PRO A 416 -43.83 22.39 -7.05
N LEU A 417 -43.88 23.56 -6.39
CA LEU A 417 -43.99 24.87 -7.03
C LEU A 417 -42.81 25.83 -6.76
N ARG A 418 -41.76 25.43 -6.03
CA ARG A 418 -40.60 26.32 -5.78
C ARG A 418 -39.42 25.91 -6.67
N GLN A 419 -39.47 26.24 -7.96
CA GLN A 419 -38.36 26.04 -8.90
C GLN A 419 -37.37 27.24 -8.97
N HIS A 420 -37.63 28.33 -8.30
CA HIS A 420 -36.71 29.50 -8.30
C HIS A 420 -36.93 30.31 -7.01
N GLU A 421 -36.21 30.01 -5.96
CA GLU A 421 -35.78 30.97 -4.95
C GLU A 421 -35.15 30.27 -3.74
N GLN A 422 -33.91 30.62 -3.47
CA GLN A 422 -33.04 30.39 -2.29
C GLN A 422 -32.10 29.17 -2.33
N GLU A 423 -30.83 29.50 -2.58
CA GLU A 423 -29.62 28.61 -2.56
C GLU A 423 -29.24 28.11 -1.13
N ASP A 424 -30.04 28.37 -0.09
CA ASP A 424 -29.66 28.14 1.32
C ASP A 424 -30.41 27.01 2.03
N ASP A 425 -31.32 26.27 1.37
CA ASP A 425 -32.06 25.17 2.02
C ASP A 425 -31.21 23.90 2.09
N LYS A 426 -30.39 23.78 3.14
CA LYS A 426 -29.63 22.56 3.48
C LYS A 426 -30.61 21.43 3.79
N LEU A 427 -30.27 20.22 3.28
CA LEU A 427 -31.08 19.03 3.52
C LEU A 427 -31.08 18.65 5.01
N GLU A 428 -32.23 18.68 5.69
CA GLU A 428 -32.36 18.28 7.08
C GLU A 428 -32.66 16.79 7.25
N VAL A 429 -31.89 16.12 8.10
CA VAL A 429 -32.11 14.73 8.50
C VAL A 429 -32.30 14.64 10.01
N LYS A 430 -33.50 14.26 10.49
CA LYS A 430 -33.85 14.17 11.91
C LYS A 430 -33.65 12.73 12.41
N LEU A 431 -32.88 12.61 13.49
CA LEU A 431 -32.59 11.31 14.16
C LEU A 431 -32.74 11.50 15.69
N PRO A 432 -33.99 11.64 16.19
CA PRO A 432 -34.26 11.91 17.61
C PRO A 432 -33.86 10.76 18.52
N GLU A 433 -33.80 9.52 18.00
CA GLU A 433 -33.44 8.31 18.72
C GLU A 433 -31.92 8.10 18.89
N VAL A 434 -31.12 8.95 18.30
CA VAL A 434 -29.66 8.80 18.30
C VAL A 434 -29.05 9.70 19.37
N GLU A 435 -28.16 9.13 20.18
CA GLU A 435 -27.44 9.85 21.22
C GLU A 435 -26.39 10.81 20.60
N VAL A 436 -26.36 12.06 21.08
CA VAL A 436 -25.58 13.18 20.52
C VAL A 436 -24.07 12.88 20.47
N GLN A 437 -23.53 12.38 21.58
CA GLN A 437 -22.07 12.11 21.67
C GLN A 437 -21.65 10.95 20.79
N SER A 438 -22.45 9.90 20.72
CA SER A 438 -22.21 8.74 19.84
C SER A 438 -22.27 9.14 18.37
N PHE A 439 -23.17 10.05 18.02
CA PHE A 439 -23.24 10.57 16.65
C PHE A 439 -22.02 11.42 16.31
N ALA A 440 -21.57 12.30 17.19
CA ALA A 440 -20.39 13.14 17.00
C ALA A 440 -19.13 12.29 16.70
N VAL A 441 -18.91 11.23 17.50
CA VAL A 441 -17.82 10.26 17.29
C VAL A 441 -17.96 9.55 15.94
N THR A 442 -19.17 9.11 15.60
CA THR A 442 -19.47 8.41 14.34
C THR A 442 -19.21 9.33 13.15
N LEU A 443 -19.67 10.57 13.21
CA LEU A 443 -19.47 11.56 12.14
C LEU A 443 -17.98 11.84 11.94
N ARG A 444 -17.23 12.07 13.02
CA ARG A 444 -15.78 12.29 12.93
C ARG A 444 -15.05 11.09 12.29
N TYR A 445 -15.42 9.89 12.68
CA TYR A 445 -14.85 8.68 12.07
C TYR A 445 -15.10 8.61 10.56
N MET A 446 -16.27 9.01 10.08
CA MET A 446 -16.59 9.00 8.66
C MET A 446 -15.62 9.86 7.84
N TYR A 447 -15.08 10.94 8.41
CA TYR A 447 -14.15 11.85 7.73
C TYR A 447 -12.66 11.49 7.95
N THR A 448 -12.33 10.77 9.03
CA THR A 448 -10.93 10.63 9.46
C THR A 448 -10.45 9.19 9.65
N ASP A 449 -11.35 8.20 9.65
CA ASP A 449 -11.07 6.84 10.14
C ASP A 449 -10.51 6.81 11.59
N CYS A 450 -10.67 7.90 12.35
CA CYS A 450 -10.17 8.03 13.70
C CYS A 450 -11.27 8.50 14.65
N ILE A 451 -11.31 7.93 15.84
CA ILE A 451 -12.18 8.41 16.94
C ILE A 451 -11.42 9.24 17.97
N PHE A 452 -10.09 9.37 17.83
CA PHE A 452 -9.26 10.22 18.66
C PHE A 452 -9.42 11.73 18.31
N PRO A 453 -9.35 12.65 19.31
CA PRO A 453 -8.98 12.43 20.72
C PRO A 453 -10.15 12.08 21.66
N LEU A 454 -11.36 11.80 21.17
CA LEU A 454 -12.56 11.66 21.98
C LEU A 454 -12.54 10.40 22.87
N VAL A 455 -11.87 9.33 22.45
CA VAL A 455 -11.71 8.10 23.23
C VAL A 455 -10.26 7.65 23.13
N LYS A 456 -9.45 7.87 24.18
CA LYS A 456 -8.05 7.43 24.20
C LYS A 456 -7.89 5.98 24.65
N ASP A 457 -8.50 5.63 25.78
CA ASP A 457 -8.56 4.29 26.35
C ASP A 457 -9.84 4.17 27.18
N CYS A 458 -10.46 2.99 27.21
CA CYS A 458 -11.66 2.75 28.01
C CYS A 458 -11.32 2.73 29.50
N GLN A 459 -11.36 3.88 30.16
CA GLN A 459 -11.13 3.98 31.61
C GLN A 459 -12.42 4.11 32.43
N GLY A 460 -13.58 4.27 31.78
CA GLY A 460 -14.85 4.46 32.46
C GLY A 460 -16.05 3.72 31.84
N SER A 461 -17.15 3.60 32.57
CA SER A 461 -18.38 2.95 32.08
C SER A 461 -19.06 3.75 30.98
N GLN A 462 -18.86 5.08 30.94
CA GLN A 462 -19.41 5.97 29.91
C GLN A 462 -18.73 5.72 28.55
N ASP A 463 -17.40 5.48 28.52
CA ASP A 463 -16.67 5.19 27.29
C ASP A 463 -17.14 3.90 26.63
N ILE A 464 -17.50 2.91 27.46
CA ILE A 464 -17.97 1.61 26.99
C ILE A 464 -19.37 1.72 26.38
N SER A 465 -20.27 2.50 27.02
CA SER A 465 -21.59 2.77 26.47
C SER A 465 -21.49 3.46 25.13
N LEU A 466 -20.67 4.49 25.05
CA LEU A 466 -20.39 5.23 23.83
C LEU A 466 -19.92 4.33 22.67
N ILE A 467 -18.97 3.44 22.93
CA ILE A 467 -18.47 2.50 21.93
C ILE A 467 -19.57 1.53 21.46
N MET A 468 -20.42 1.08 22.37
CA MET A 468 -21.52 0.18 22.03
C MET A 468 -22.59 0.88 21.17
N ASP A 469 -22.87 2.13 21.43
CA ASP A 469 -23.80 2.92 20.63
C ASP A 469 -23.21 3.26 19.25
N VAL A 470 -21.94 3.62 19.16
CA VAL A 470 -21.21 3.75 17.89
C VAL A 470 -21.22 2.44 17.09
N TYR A 471 -21.07 1.28 17.77
CA TYR A 471 -21.23 -0.02 17.14
C TYR A 471 -22.62 -0.21 16.50
N ARG A 472 -23.69 0.21 17.18
CA ARG A 472 -25.07 0.12 16.69
C ARG A 472 -25.31 1.03 15.49
N LEU A 473 -24.67 2.21 15.44
CA LEU A 473 -24.81 3.20 14.37
C LEU A 473 -24.12 2.84 13.04
N ALA A 474 -23.39 1.75 12.92
CA ALA A 474 -22.85 1.20 11.67
C ALA A 474 -21.33 0.91 11.64
N LEU A 475 -20.56 1.18 12.69
CA LEU A 475 -19.12 1.00 12.72
C LEU A 475 -18.68 -0.34 13.32
N LYS A 476 -19.42 -1.40 13.01
CA LYS A 476 -19.30 -2.72 13.65
C LYS A 476 -17.87 -3.26 13.67
N ASP A 477 -17.20 -3.22 12.56
CA ASP A 477 -15.88 -3.83 12.43
C ASP A 477 -14.79 -3.01 13.12
N PHE A 478 -14.90 -1.69 13.08
CA PHE A 478 -14.03 -0.78 13.81
C PHE A 478 -14.17 -0.94 15.32
N CYS A 479 -15.43 -0.92 15.84
CA CYS A 479 -15.67 -1.10 17.28
C CYS A 479 -15.20 -2.47 17.75
N LEU A 480 -15.38 -3.53 16.97
CA LEU A 480 -14.85 -4.85 17.30
C LEU A 480 -13.32 -4.86 17.39
N ARG A 481 -12.62 -4.21 16.46
CA ARG A 481 -11.15 -4.05 16.53
C ARG A 481 -10.72 -3.27 17.77
N PHE A 482 -11.42 -2.22 18.11
CA PHE A 482 -11.13 -1.42 19.31
C PHE A 482 -11.37 -2.22 20.61
N ILE A 483 -12.49 -2.95 20.70
CA ILE A 483 -12.85 -3.75 21.87
C ILE A 483 -11.84 -4.86 22.13
N VAL A 484 -11.31 -5.52 21.11
CA VAL A 484 -10.38 -6.66 21.27
C VAL A 484 -8.93 -6.24 21.54
N ARG A 485 -8.58 -4.94 21.56
CA ARG A 485 -7.26 -4.47 21.98
C ARG A 485 -6.98 -4.85 23.44
N GLU A 486 -5.72 -5.17 23.74
CA GLU A 486 -5.31 -5.59 25.07
C GLU A 486 -5.69 -4.60 26.16
N ALA A 487 -5.41 -3.31 25.91
CA ALA A 487 -5.73 -2.22 26.86
C ALA A 487 -7.24 -2.08 27.16
N ASN A 488 -8.10 -2.47 26.24
CA ASN A 488 -9.54 -2.24 26.31
C ASN A 488 -10.33 -3.51 26.70
N TYR A 489 -9.87 -4.67 26.25
CA TYR A 489 -10.64 -5.92 26.32
C TYR A 489 -11.09 -6.27 27.73
N ASN A 490 -10.16 -6.32 28.69
CA ASN A 490 -10.47 -6.69 30.07
C ASN A 490 -11.42 -5.67 30.73
N ASN A 491 -11.22 -4.39 30.48
CA ASN A 491 -12.07 -3.32 31.01
C ASN A 491 -13.50 -3.42 30.46
N ILE A 492 -13.63 -3.74 29.18
CA ILE A 492 -14.93 -3.84 28.50
C ILE A 492 -15.70 -5.08 28.93
N ILE A 493 -15.10 -6.28 28.89
CA ILE A 493 -15.79 -7.52 29.24
C ILE A 493 -16.17 -7.63 30.73
N MET A 494 -15.42 -6.96 31.60
CA MET A 494 -15.69 -6.92 33.03
C MET A 494 -16.69 -5.81 33.43
N SER A 495 -17.11 -4.99 32.50
CA SER A 495 -18.06 -3.91 32.76
C SER A 495 -19.49 -4.43 32.80
N LYS A 496 -20.34 -3.80 33.63
CA LYS A 496 -21.78 -4.08 33.68
C LYS A 496 -22.47 -3.85 32.33
N ASN A 497 -21.97 -2.93 31.55
CA ASN A 497 -22.52 -2.62 30.24
C ASN A 497 -22.30 -3.76 29.23
N PHE A 498 -21.31 -4.63 29.45
CA PHE A 498 -21.10 -5.81 28.62
C PHE A 498 -22.22 -6.85 28.77
N GLU A 499 -22.88 -6.90 29.90
CA GLU A 499 -24.05 -7.78 30.14
C GLU A 499 -25.24 -7.44 29.22
N SER A 500 -25.35 -6.17 28.80
CA SER A 500 -26.40 -5.71 27.87
C SER A 500 -26.08 -5.97 26.39
N VAL A 501 -24.88 -6.48 26.09
CA VAL A 501 -24.42 -6.77 24.73
C VAL A 501 -25.16 -8.00 24.20
N PRO A 502 -25.67 -7.95 22.94
CA PRO A 502 -26.32 -9.12 22.34
C PRO A 502 -25.39 -10.32 22.31
N GLN A 503 -25.90 -11.50 22.68
CA GLN A 503 -25.12 -12.74 22.79
C GLN A 503 -24.27 -13.04 21.54
N LYS A 504 -24.81 -12.78 20.34
CA LYS A 504 -24.06 -12.95 19.06
C LYS A 504 -22.82 -12.09 19.00
N LEU A 505 -22.90 -10.87 19.50
CA LEU A 505 -21.77 -9.94 19.53
C LEU A 505 -20.76 -10.32 20.63
N MET A 506 -21.22 -10.73 21.81
CA MET A 506 -20.32 -11.26 22.86
C MET A 506 -19.47 -12.41 22.31
N VAL A 507 -20.12 -13.36 21.63
CA VAL A 507 -19.43 -14.49 20.99
C VAL A 507 -18.44 -14.03 19.95
N GLU A 508 -18.77 -13.03 19.14
CA GLU A 508 -17.86 -12.48 18.12
C GLU A 508 -16.64 -11.79 18.75
N ILE A 509 -16.85 -10.99 19.81
CA ILE A 509 -15.77 -10.33 20.56
C ILE A 509 -14.83 -11.38 21.17
N ILE A 510 -15.39 -12.41 21.82
CA ILE A 510 -14.62 -13.50 22.43
C ILE A 510 -13.86 -14.29 21.36
N ARG A 511 -14.52 -14.62 20.25
CA ARG A 511 -13.88 -15.32 19.11
C ARG A 511 -12.71 -14.53 18.53
N ARG A 512 -12.86 -13.24 18.32
CA ARG A 512 -11.77 -12.41 17.80
C ARG A 512 -10.57 -12.33 18.75
N ARG A 513 -10.81 -12.48 20.06
CA ARG A 513 -9.75 -12.42 21.08
C ARG A 513 -9.14 -13.79 21.44
N GLN A 514 -9.95 -14.84 21.58
CA GLN A 514 -9.54 -16.04 22.32
C GLN A 514 -9.41 -17.33 21.51
N VAL A 515 -9.92 -17.45 20.29
CA VAL A 515 -9.96 -18.77 19.64
C VAL A 515 -8.61 -19.13 19.03
N PRO A 516 -7.85 -20.07 19.64
CA PRO A 516 -6.91 -20.90 18.90
C PRO A 516 -7.76 -21.77 17.98
N GLN A 517 -7.55 -21.71 16.70
CA GLN A 517 -8.28 -22.54 15.75
C GLN A 517 -7.82 -23.99 15.87
N GLY A 518 -8.54 -24.73 16.62
CA GLY A 518 -8.47 -26.17 16.73
C GLY A 518 -9.85 -26.68 17.07
N ASN A 519 -10.46 -27.38 16.12
CA ASN A 519 -11.62 -28.24 16.25
C ASN A 519 -12.85 -27.71 17.00
N THR A 520 -13.75 -27.04 16.31
CA THR A 520 -15.18 -27.11 16.65
C THR A 520 -16.01 -27.11 15.37
N HIS A 521 -16.57 -28.27 15.05
CA HIS A 521 -17.71 -28.42 14.17
C HIS A 521 -18.93 -27.80 14.88
N ILE A 522 -19.24 -26.55 14.64
CA ILE A 522 -20.54 -25.96 14.99
C ILE A 522 -21.11 -25.42 13.67
N PRO A 523 -22.32 -25.84 13.29
CA PRO A 523 -22.98 -25.30 12.11
C PRO A 523 -23.28 -23.82 12.35
N VAL A 524 -22.66 -22.94 11.57
CA VAL A 524 -22.92 -21.51 11.61
C VAL A 524 -24.07 -21.23 10.64
N ASP A 525 -25.15 -20.75 11.23
CA ASP A 525 -26.35 -20.26 10.53
C ASP A 525 -25.96 -19.23 9.45
N ASN A 526 -26.46 -19.46 8.23
CA ASN A 526 -26.03 -18.82 6.97
C ASN A 526 -26.48 -17.34 6.79
N GLN A 527 -26.89 -16.63 7.87
CA GLN A 527 -27.51 -15.30 7.73
C GLN A 527 -26.64 -14.08 8.10
N CYS A 528 -25.38 -14.25 8.51
CA CYS A 528 -24.48 -13.11 8.75
C CYS A 528 -23.24 -13.15 7.84
N ARG A 529 -23.48 -13.07 6.54
CA ARG A 529 -22.41 -12.80 5.57
C ARG A 529 -22.18 -11.29 5.50
N SER A 530 -21.21 -10.77 6.25
CA SER A 530 -20.60 -9.49 5.87
C SER A 530 -19.64 -9.77 4.70
N THR A 531 -20.18 -9.69 3.51
CA THR A 531 -19.45 -9.91 2.24
C THR A 531 -18.68 -8.66 1.78
N HIS A 532 -18.30 -7.75 2.69
CA HIS A 532 -17.66 -6.51 2.31
C HIS A 532 -16.17 -6.52 2.64
N PRO A 533 -15.30 -6.10 1.69
CA PRO A 533 -13.89 -5.84 1.96
C PRO A 533 -13.74 -4.82 3.09
N GLU A 534 -12.62 -4.83 3.79
CA GLU A 534 -12.36 -3.84 4.84
C GLU A 534 -12.61 -2.43 4.31
N LYS A 535 -13.54 -1.73 4.98
CA LYS A 535 -13.92 -0.37 4.60
C LYS A 535 -12.92 0.60 5.21
N THR A 536 -12.09 1.20 4.37
CA THR A 536 -11.26 2.35 4.74
C THR A 536 -11.85 3.61 4.12
N LEU A 537 -11.59 4.77 4.71
CA LEU A 537 -12.02 6.07 4.16
C LEU A 537 -11.58 6.22 2.70
N GLN A 538 -10.33 5.93 2.42
CA GLN A 538 -9.75 6.02 1.09
C GLN A 538 -10.52 5.19 0.06
N ARG A 539 -10.72 3.92 0.38
CA ARG A 539 -11.41 2.99 -0.52
C ARG A 539 -12.89 3.33 -0.69
N ASP A 540 -13.57 3.63 0.41
CA ASP A 540 -14.99 3.98 0.35
C ASP A 540 -15.21 5.26 -0.48
N MET A 541 -14.33 6.27 -0.38
CA MET A 541 -14.41 7.48 -1.18
C MET A 541 -14.11 7.24 -2.66
N LEU A 542 -13.15 6.38 -2.96
CA LEU A 542 -12.83 6.01 -4.34
C LEU A 542 -13.96 5.20 -4.98
N ASP A 543 -14.45 4.15 -4.28
CA ASP A 543 -15.55 3.31 -4.75
C ASP A 543 -16.83 4.15 -4.94
N PHE A 544 -17.00 5.18 -4.12
CA PHE A 544 -18.11 6.13 -4.26
C PHE A 544 -17.95 7.02 -5.49
N PHE A 545 -16.76 7.54 -5.74
CA PHE A 545 -16.46 8.36 -6.91
C PHE A 545 -16.63 7.59 -8.22
N GLN A 546 -16.11 6.37 -8.28
CA GLN A 546 -16.14 5.54 -9.49
C GLN A 546 -17.47 4.85 -9.72
N GLY A 547 -18.28 4.68 -8.68
CA GLY A 547 -19.52 3.94 -8.71
C GLY A 547 -20.73 4.80 -9.05
N SER A 548 -21.78 4.17 -9.62
CA SER A 548 -23.07 4.82 -9.88
C SER A 548 -23.69 5.49 -8.66
N ARG A 549 -23.37 5.03 -7.47
CA ARG A 549 -23.86 5.57 -6.20
C ARG A 549 -23.36 6.98 -5.89
N GLY A 550 -22.19 7.36 -6.37
CA GLY A 550 -21.65 8.69 -6.22
C GLY A 550 -22.32 9.69 -7.16
N GLN A 551 -22.76 9.23 -8.33
CA GLN A 551 -23.41 10.09 -9.31
C GLN A 551 -24.71 10.73 -8.78
N ASP A 552 -25.45 10.03 -7.90
CA ASP A 552 -26.66 10.57 -7.27
C ASP A 552 -26.40 11.76 -6.34
N PHE A 553 -25.15 11.95 -5.92
CA PHE A 553 -24.71 12.99 -4.98
C PHE A 553 -23.72 13.97 -5.59
N CYS A 554 -23.43 13.89 -6.90
CA CYS A 554 -22.61 14.87 -7.58
C CYS A 554 -23.29 16.24 -7.55
N ASP A 555 -22.54 17.24 -7.12
CA ASP A 555 -22.98 18.64 -7.02
C ASP A 555 -22.17 19.55 -7.94
N ILE A 556 -21.23 18.99 -8.71
CA ILE A 556 -20.44 19.69 -9.73
C ILE A 556 -20.15 18.79 -10.91
N LEU A 557 -20.14 19.37 -12.12
CA LEU A 557 -19.71 18.73 -13.36
C LEU A 557 -18.40 19.34 -13.83
N LEU A 558 -17.40 18.49 -14.06
CA LEU A 558 -16.11 18.86 -14.64
C LEU A 558 -16.13 18.47 -16.12
N MET A 559 -16.17 19.45 -17.00
CA MET A 559 -16.15 19.23 -18.44
C MET A 559 -14.70 19.12 -18.92
N VAL A 560 -14.26 17.91 -19.26
CA VAL A 560 -12.91 17.62 -19.74
C VAL A 560 -13.01 17.14 -21.17
N ASP A 561 -12.44 17.89 -22.10
CA ASP A 561 -12.51 17.61 -23.54
C ASP A 561 -13.96 17.42 -24.06
N GLY A 562 -14.89 18.23 -23.55
CA GLY A 562 -16.31 18.18 -23.93
C GLY A 562 -17.13 17.06 -23.26
N GLU A 563 -16.49 16.19 -22.47
CA GLU A 563 -17.13 15.10 -21.76
C GLU A 563 -17.30 15.41 -20.27
N PRO A 564 -18.46 15.16 -19.66
CA PRO A 564 -18.70 15.46 -18.26
C PRO A 564 -18.11 14.39 -17.34
N ILE A 565 -17.52 14.85 -16.22
CA ILE A 565 -17.12 14.02 -15.08
C ILE A 565 -17.85 14.58 -13.85
N GLY A 566 -18.74 13.78 -13.25
CA GLY A 566 -19.41 14.14 -12.02
C GLY A 566 -18.46 14.11 -10.83
N ALA A 567 -18.47 15.14 -9.99
CA ALA A 567 -17.61 15.24 -8.82
C ALA A 567 -18.34 15.88 -7.62
N HIS A 568 -17.66 16.01 -6.50
CA HIS A 568 -18.22 16.54 -5.24
C HIS A 568 -17.41 17.75 -4.79
N LYS A 569 -18.04 18.92 -4.71
CA LYS A 569 -17.41 20.20 -4.32
C LYS A 569 -16.64 20.10 -3.02
N ALA A 570 -17.26 19.51 -1.99
CA ALA A 570 -16.66 19.36 -0.68
C ALA A 570 -15.34 18.55 -0.72
N VAL A 571 -15.30 17.48 -1.52
CA VAL A 571 -14.09 16.65 -1.66
C VAL A 571 -13.00 17.40 -2.42
N LEU A 572 -13.36 18.04 -3.53
CA LEU A 572 -12.41 18.83 -4.33
C LEU A 572 -11.82 19.99 -3.51
N ALA A 573 -12.66 20.74 -2.82
CA ALA A 573 -12.24 21.89 -1.99
C ALA A 573 -11.38 21.46 -0.80
N ALA A 574 -11.68 20.35 -0.15
CA ALA A 574 -10.91 19.88 1.01
C ALA A 574 -9.46 19.52 0.66
N ARG A 575 -9.22 19.08 -0.57
CA ARG A 575 -7.93 18.55 -1.02
C ARG A 575 -7.13 19.52 -1.87
N CYS A 576 -7.77 20.49 -2.49
CA CYS A 576 -7.22 21.29 -3.55
C CYS A 576 -7.59 22.76 -3.36
N SER A 577 -6.61 23.61 -3.06
CA SER A 577 -6.84 25.03 -2.79
C SER A 577 -7.38 25.82 -3.99
N TYR A 578 -7.08 25.36 -5.21
CA TYR A 578 -7.64 25.95 -6.42
C TYR A 578 -9.16 25.80 -6.47
N PHE A 579 -9.68 24.61 -6.23
CA PHE A 579 -11.12 24.38 -6.20
C PHE A 579 -11.76 25.05 -4.96
N GLU A 580 -11.09 25.04 -3.82
CA GLU A 580 -11.56 25.76 -2.63
C GLU A 580 -11.75 27.25 -2.90
N ALA A 581 -10.74 27.90 -3.46
CA ALA A 581 -10.79 29.32 -3.81
C ALA A 581 -11.88 29.60 -4.86
N MET A 582 -11.99 28.75 -5.88
CA MET A 582 -13.00 28.87 -6.92
C MET A 582 -14.41 28.83 -6.32
N PHE A 583 -14.71 27.84 -5.49
CA PHE A 583 -16.05 27.65 -4.92
C PHE A 583 -16.41 28.71 -3.86
N ARG A 584 -15.41 29.33 -3.23
CA ARG A 584 -15.63 30.43 -2.29
C ARG A 584 -15.85 31.78 -2.99
N SER A 585 -15.10 32.03 -4.06
CA SER A 585 -15.06 33.35 -4.68
C SER A 585 -16.00 33.49 -5.87
N PHE A 586 -16.24 32.38 -6.56
CA PHE A 586 -17.03 32.38 -7.79
C PHE A 586 -17.65 30.99 -7.99
N MET A 587 -18.98 30.91 -7.78
CA MET A 587 -19.70 29.69 -8.10
C MET A 587 -19.85 29.58 -9.60
N PRO A 588 -19.42 28.46 -10.22
CA PRO A 588 -19.56 28.23 -11.65
C PRO A 588 -21.04 28.23 -12.07
N GLU A 589 -21.36 28.86 -13.18
CA GLU A 589 -22.70 28.82 -13.76
C GLU A 589 -23.15 27.37 -14.00
N ASN A 590 -24.35 27.05 -13.59
CA ASN A 590 -24.94 25.70 -13.71
C ASN A 590 -24.09 24.60 -13.03
N ASN A 591 -23.29 24.93 -12.01
CA ASN A 591 -22.40 24.00 -11.34
C ASN A 591 -21.47 23.23 -12.30
N THR A 592 -21.01 23.89 -13.37
CA THR A 592 -20.15 23.28 -14.39
C THR A 592 -18.81 24.03 -14.47
N VAL A 593 -17.70 23.27 -14.38
CA VAL A 593 -16.34 23.78 -14.55
C VAL A 593 -15.73 23.17 -15.80
N THR A 594 -15.28 24.01 -16.72
CA THR A 594 -14.57 23.53 -17.91
C THR A 594 -13.08 23.42 -17.62
N ILE A 595 -12.53 22.24 -17.78
CA ILE A 595 -11.10 21.94 -17.66
C ILE A 595 -10.54 21.85 -19.07
N THR A 596 -9.71 22.82 -19.44
CA THR A 596 -9.10 22.85 -20.76
C THR A 596 -7.90 21.90 -20.82
N ILE A 597 -7.90 20.99 -21.77
CA ILE A 597 -6.74 20.17 -22.10
C ILE A 597 -5.69 21.05 -22.75
N GLY A 598 -4.45 20.98 -22.25
CA GLY A 598 -3.34 21.81 -22.68
C GLY A 598 -2.08 21.53 -21.85
N GLU A 599 -1.28 22.54 -21.60
CA GLU A 599 0.00 22.36 -20.88
C GLU A 599 -0.18 21.86 -19.43
N THR A 600 -1.25 22.29 -18.75
CA THR A 600 -1.50 21.94 -17.34
C THR A 600 -2.26 20.63 -17.16
N VAL A 601 -3.09 20.23 -18.13
CA VAL A 601 -3.86 18.98 -18.15
C VAL A 601 -3.76 18.41 -19.56
N PRO A 602 -2.84 17.47 -19.81
CA PRO A 602 -2.53 17.04 -21.18
C PRO A 602 -3.54 16.05 -21.75
N SER A 603 -4.24 15.32 -20.90
CA SER A 603 -5.22 14.32 -21.31
C SER A 603 -6.31 14.14 -20.25
N ARG A 604 -7.42 13.55 -20.66
CA ARG A 604 -8.51 13.16 -19.76
C ARG A 604 -8.05 12.10 -18.77
N GLU A 605 -7.23 11.16 -19.22
CA GLU A 605 -6.68 10.07 -18.41
C GLU A 605 -5.81 10.63 -17.28
N ALA A 606 -4.94 11.58 -17.58
CA ALA A 606 -4.10 12.26 -16.58
C ALA A 606 -4.94 13.02 -15.55
N PHE A 607 -6.02 13.68 -15.99
CA PHE A 607 -6.94 14.35 -15.08
C PHE A 607 -7.74 13.35 -14.21
N ASN A 608 -8.15 12.21 -14.75
CA ASN A 608 -8.75 11.14 -13.98
C ASN A 608 -7.80 10.59 -12.91
N SER A 609 -6.51 10.44 -13.23
CA SER A 609 -5.48 10.05 -12.26
C SER A 609 -5.33 11.10 -11.14
N LEU A 610 -5.45 12.38 -11.46
CA LEU A 610 -5.47 13.47 -10.48
C LEU A 610 -6.71 13.37 -9.56
N LEU A 611 -7.89 13.16 -10.13
CA LEU A 611 -9.12 12.96 -9.35
C LEU A 611 -9.01 11.72 -8.45
N HIS A 612 -8.43 10.64 -8.96
CA HIS A 612 -8.15 9.44 -8.16
C HIS A 612 -7.30 9.78 -6.93
N TYR A 613 -6.22 10.57 -7.10
CA TYR A 613 -5.42 11.05 -5.97
C TYR A 613 -6.22 11.90 -4.99
N ILE A 614 -7.08 12.79 -5.48
CA ILE A 614 -7.92 13.65 -4.63
C ILE A 614 -8.83 12.80 -3.72
N TYR A 615 -9.47 11.77 -4.27
CA TYR A 615 -10.40 10.92 -3.52
C TYR A 615 -9.75 9.84 -2.68
N HIS A 616 -8.62 9.29 -3.13
CA HIS A 616 -7.95 8.14 -2.48
C HIS A 616 -6.70 8.53 -1.68
N GLY A 617 -6.01 9.59 -2.07
CA GLY A 617 -4.76 10.03 -1.43
C GLY A 617 -3.54 9.21 -1.80
N ASP A 618 -3.71 8.24 -2.68
CA ASP A 618 -2.65 7.41 -3.24
C ASP A 618 -2.84 7.28 -4.74
N VAL A 619 -1.80 6.92 -5.47
CA VAL A 619 -1.85 6.91 -6.92
C VAL A 619 -1.22 5.63 -7.46
N SER A 620 -2.02 4.90 -8.24
CA SER A 620 -1.51 3.92 -9.20
C SER A 620 -1.75 4.50 -10.59
N MET A 621 -0.73 5.05 -11.20
CA MET A 621 -0.86 5.72 -12.49
C MET A 621 0.19 5.21 -13.49
N PRO A 622 -0.09 5.24 -14.79
CA PRO A 622 0.91 5.00 -15.83
C PRO A 622 2.05 6.03 -15.77
N PRO A 623 3.25 5.70 -16.23
CA PRO A 623 4.39 6.64 -16.26
C PRO A 623 4.09 7.93 -17.03
N GLU A 624 3.29 7.83 -18.09
CA GLU A 624 2.87 8.95 -18.93
C GLU A 624 2.07 9.99 -18.14
N ASP A 625 1.14 9.55 -17.29
CA ASP A 625 0.36 10.42 -16.40
C ASP A 625 1.25 11.07 -15.35
N SER A 626 2.20 10.33 -14.80
CA SER A 626 3.15 10.85 -13.79
C SER A 626 3.95 12.03 -14.30
N LEU A 627 4.30 12.01 -15.59
CA LEU A 627 5.04 13.08 -16.22
C LEU A 627 4.31 14.43 -16.13
N TYR A 628 3.01 14.41 -16.38
CA TYR A 628 2.17 15.59 -16.37
C TYR A 628 1.74 16.01 -14.98
N LEU A 629 1.45 15.03 -14.11
CA LEU A 629 1.01 15.30 -12.74
C LEU A 629 2.14 15.76 -11.82
N LEU A 630 3.40 15.65 -12.25
CA LEU A 630 4.54 16.18 -11.49
C LEU A 630 4.40 17.68 -11.19
N SER A 631 3.84 18.45 -12.11
CA SER A 631 3.57 19.89 -11.95
C SER A 631 2.18 20.20 -11.37
N ALA A 632 1.24 19.24 -11.33
CA ALA A 632 -0.13 19.47 -10.89
C ALA A 632 -0.26 20.13 -9.50
N PRO A 633 0.56 19.81 -8.48
CA PRO A 633 0.48 20.46 -7.18
C PRO A 633 0.65 21.98 -7.21
N TYR A 634 1.40 22.53 -8.16
CA TYR A 634 1.56 23.99 -8.31
C TYR A 634 0.29 24.67 -8.82
N PHE A 635 -0.42 24.02 -9.74
CA PHE A 635 -1.63 24.58 -10.33
C PHE A 635 -2.85 24.38 -9.44
N PHE A 636 -2.94 23.20 -8.82
CA PHE A 636 -4.11 22.82 -8.03
C PHE A 636 -3.94 23.08 -6.53
N GLY A 637 -2.72 23.33 -6.06
CA GLY A 637 -2.42 23.72 -4.68
C GLY A 637 -2.77 22.65 -3.65
N PHE A 638 -2.03 21.53 -3.68
CA PHE A 638 -2.15 20.51 -2.65
C PHE A 638 -1.42 20.90 -1.36
N THR A 639 -1.84 20.34 -0.23
CA THR A 639 -1.30 20.66 1.09
C THR A 639 0.14 20.19 1.30
N ASN A 640 0.62 19.27 0.47
CA ASN A 640 2.01 18.80 0.49
C ASN A 640 2.44 18.29 -0.90
N ASN A 641 3.72 17.96 -1.03
CA ASN A 641 4.32 17.48 -2.28
C ASN A 641 4.28 15.95 -2.47
N ARG A 642 3.34 15.25 -1.80
CA ARG A 642 3.22 13.78 -1.90
C ARG A 642 2.97 13.30 -3.33
N LEU A 643 2.07 13.98 -4.07
CA LEU A 643 1.79 13.65 -5.47
C LEU A 643 3.04 13.76 -6.34
N GLN A 644 3.82 14.82 -6.15
CA GLN A 644 5.09 15.01 -6.88
C GLN A 644 6.10 13.91 -6.57
N ALA A 645 6.20 13.53 -5.29
CA ALA A 645 7.09 12.45 -4.86
C ALA A 645 6.71 11.11 -5.52
N PHE A 646 5.42 10.82 -5.59
CA PHE A 646 4.91 9.64 -6.31
C PHE A 646 5.22 9.70 -7.81
N CYS A 647 4.94 10.83 -8.45
CA CYS A 647 5.21 11.01 -9.87
C CYS A 647 6.70 10.84 -10.17
N LYS A 648 7.58 11.46 -9.37
CA LYS A 648 9.02 11.33 -9.50
C LYS A 648 9.45 9.87 -9.40
N GLN A 649 9.03 9.17 -8.34
CA GLN A 649 9.37 7.76 -8.16
C GLN A 649 8.86 6.88 -9.30
N ASN A 650 7.60 7.07 -9.72
CA ASN A 650 7.03 6.28 -10.80
C ASN A 650 7.79 6.48 -12.12
N LEU A 651 8.20 7.70 -12.42
CA LEU A 651 9.03 8.00 -13.57
C LEU A 651 10.39 7.32 -13.45
N GLU A 652 11.10 7.48 -12.32
CA GLU A 652 12.42 6.88 -12.10
C GLU A 652 12.39 5.35 -12.21
N MET A 653 11.34 4.70 -11.70
CA MET A 653 11.18 3.24 -11.74
C MET A 653 10.83 2.71 -13.14
N ASN A 654 10.15 3.49 -13.95
CA ASN A 654 9.59 3.06 -15.23
C ASN A 654 10.22 3.71 -16.44
N VAL A 655 11.33 4.44 -16.29
CA VAL A 655 12.07 4.96 -17.42
C VAL A 655 12.64 3.82 -18.25
N SER A 656 12.38 3.85 -19.55
CA SER A 656 12.85 2.87 -20.52
C SER A 656 13.33 3.59 -21.78
N PHE A 657 14.05 2.92 -22.66
CA PHE A 657 14.47 3.49 -23.93
C PHE A 657 13.29 3.88 -24.86
N GLU A 658 12.06 3.42 -24.57
CA GLU A 658 10.85 3.72 -25.34
C GLU A 658 10.23 5.08 -24.94
N ASN A 659 10.28 5.43 -23.64
CA ASN A 659 9.66 6.63 -23.08
C ASN A 659 10.65 7.70 -22.60
N VAL A 660 11.97 7.38 -22.55
CA VAL A 660 13.00 8.28 -22.02
C VAL A 660 13.05 9.64 -22.72
N VAL A 661 12.77 9.69 -24.03
CA VAL A 661 12.79 10.93 -24.81
C VAL A 661 11.68 11.87 -24.35
N GLU A 662 10.48 11.36 -24.12
CA GLU A 662 9.34 12.14 -23.62
C GLU A 662 9.57 12.62 -22.21
N ILE A 663 10.15 11.75 -21.37
CA ILE A 663 10.52 12.10 -19.99
C ILE A 663 11.58 13.20 -19.97
N LEU A 664 12.60 13.12 -20.84
CA LEU A 664 13.65 14.14 -20.98
C LEU A 664 13.06 15.49 -21.39
N GLU A 665 12.19 15.50 -22.41
CA GLU A 665 11.55 16.71 -22.90
C GLU A 665 10.67 17.37 -21.82
N ALA A 666 9.88 16.58 -21.12
CA ALA A 666 9.01 17.13 -20.10
C ALA A 666 9.79 17.54 -18.84
N ALA A 667 10.83 16.79 -18.42
CA ALA A 667 11.71 17.20 -17.35
C ALA A 667 12.41 18.53 -17.64
N HIS A 668 12.82 18.75 -18.90
CA HIS A 668 13.36 20.02 -19.35
C HIS A 668 12.32 21.16 -19.26
N ARG A 669 11.10 20.93 -19.74
CA ARG A 669 10.01 21.92 -19.75
C ARG A 669 9.62 22.38 -18.35
N ILE A 670 9.56 21.45 -17.36
CA ILE A 670 9.18 21.76 -15.97
C ILE A 670 10.38 22.12 -15.09
N GLY A 671 11.60 22.17 -15.61
CA GLY A 671 12.80 22.50 -14.83
C GLY A 671 13.24 21.43 -13.82
N ALA A 672 12.81 20.16 -13.99
CA ALA A 672 13.16 19.06 -13.08
C ALA A 672 14.59 18.56 -13.38
N SER A 673 15.61 19.24 -12.83
CA SER A 673 17.04 19.01 -13.12
C SER A 673 17.50 17.56 -12.86
N ASP A 674 17.09 16.96 -11.75
CA ASP A 674 17.49 15.59 -11.40
C ASP A 674 16.89 14.55 -12.34
N MET A 675 15.60 14.72 -12.69
CA MET A 675 14.92 13.84 -13.63
C MET A 675 15.49 14.02 -15.05
N LYS A 676 15.78 15.27 -15.44
CA LYS A 676 16.42 15.59 -16.73
C LYS A 676 17.79 14.91 -16.83
N LYS A 677 18.61 15.01 -15.79
CA LYS A 677 19.92 14.36 -15.72
C LYS A 677 19.78 12.84 -15.81
N HIS A 678 18.90 12.24 -15.03
CA HIS A 678 18.67 10.79 -15.06
C HIS A 678 18.19 10.30 -16.44
N ALA A 679 17.26 11.03 -17.06
CA ALA A 679 16.80 10.70 -18.41
C ALA A 679 17.92 10.88 -19.44
N LEU A 680 18.76 11.90 -19.30
CA LEU A 680 19.90 12.16 -20.18
C LEU A 680 20.95 11.03 -20.09
N ASP A 681 21.30 10.60 -18.88
CA ASP A 681 22.23 9.50 -18.65
C ASP A 681 21.72 8.19 -19.31
N LEU A 682 20.42 7.92 -19.24
CA LEU A 682 19.81 6.78 -19.93
C LEU A 682 19.79 6.91 -21.44
N VAL A 683 19.55 8.12 -21.98
CA VAL A 683 19.64 8.37 -23.42
C VAL A 683 21.05 8.09 -23.92
N VAL A 684 22.06 8.57 -23.20
CA VAL A 684 23.48 8.37 -23.54
C VAL A 684 23.87 6.89 -23.45
N GLY A 685 23.57 6.22 -22.35
CA GLY A 685 23.90 4.81 -22.13
C GLY A 685 23.22 3.85 -23.12
N HIS A 686 22.06 4.25 -23.66
CA HIS A 686 21.28 3.42 -24.61
C HIS A 686 21.11 4.11 -25.98
N PHE A 687 22.00 5.02 -26.35
CA PHE A 687 21.87 5.89 -27.53
C PHE A 687 21.59 5.12 -28.81
N THR A 688 22.23 3.98 -29.03
CA THR A 688 22.02 3.16 -30.22
C THR A 688 20.58 2.67 -30.41
N LYS A 689 19.85 2.50 -29.32
CA LYS A 689 18.43 2.13 -29.32
C LYS A 689 17.54 3.37 -29.45
N VAL A 690 17.82 4.38 -28.64
CA VAL A 690 17.05 5.64 -28.59
C VAL A 690 17.15 6.44 -29.90
N ALA A 691 18.31 6.44 -30.55
CA ALA A 691 18.53 7.13 -31.83
C ALA A 691 17.60 6.66 -32.97
N LYS A 692 17.04 5.47 -32.87
CA LYS A 692 16.07 4.94 -33.82
C LYS A 692 14.64 5.44 -33.57
N SER A 693 14.38 6.02 -32.39
CA SER A 693 13.07 6.57 -32.06
C SER A 693 12.73 7.79 -32.91
N PRO A 694 11.57 7.84 -33.56
CA PRO A 694 11.11 9.01 -34.27
C PRO A 694 10.88 10.23 -33.35
N LYS A 695 10.69 9.99 -32.05
CA LYS A 695 10.47 11.02 -31.02
C LYS A 695 11.74 11.87 -30.80
N LEU A 696 12.93 11.27 -30.86
CA LEU A 696 14.20 11.99 -30.72
C LEU A 696 14.35 13.10 -31.76
N ARG A 697 13.83 12.88 -32.96
CA ARG A 697 13.93 13.86 -34.06
C ARG A 697 13.01 15.08 -33.91
N ARG A 698 12.08 15.01 -32.97
CA ARG A 698 11.11 16.08 -32.68
C ARG A 698 11.52 16.96 -31.49
N LEU A 699 12.59 16.59 -30.79
CA LEU A 699 13.12 17.38 -29.68
C LEU A 699 13.57 18.77 -30.12
N SER A 700 13.54 19.71 -29.20
CA SER A 700 14.09 21.04 -29.40
C SER A 700 15.58 20.98 -29.74
N ARG A 701 16.05 21.98 -30.46
CA ARG A 701 17.48 22.07 -30.85
C ARG A 701 18.38 22.09 -29.61
N ASP A 702 17.96 22.77 -28.56
CA ASP A 702 18.74 22.91 -27.31
C ASP A 702 18.92 21.57 -26.61
N LEU A 703 17.85 20.78 -26.47
CA LEU A 703 17.92 19.42 -25.91
C LEU A 703 18.76 18.46 -26.75
N LEU A 704 18.69 18.59 -28.09
CA LEU A 704 19.55 17.78 -28.97
C LEU A 704 21.01 18.12 -28.77
N LEU A 705 21.37 19.40 -28.59
CA LEU A 705 22.74 19.82 -28.30
C LEU A 705 23.21 19.29 -26.94
N GLU A 706 22.38 19.38 -25.91
CA GLU A 706 22.70 18.81 -24.59
C GLU A 706 22.92 17.29 -24.65
N ILE A 707 22.14 16.55 -25.45
CA ILE A 707 22.36 15.12 -25.67
C ILE A 707 23.71 14.88 -26.34
N LEU A 708 24.08 15.68 -27.36
CA LEU A 708 25.35 15.55 -28.06
C LEU A 708 26.54 15.87 -27.14
N ASP A 709 26.42 16.90 -26.29
CA ASP A 709 27.44 17.25 -25.32
C ASP A 709 27.62 16.11 -24.28
N ALA A 710 26.52 15.57 -23.76
CA ALA A 710 26.56 14.45 -22.82
C ALA A 710 27.16 13.17 -23.45
N ILE A 711 26.90 12.90 -24.74
CA ILE A 711 27.53 11.79 -25.47
C ILE A 711 29.02 12.04 -25.61
N ALA A 712 29.43 13.28 -25.94
CA ALA A 712 30.83 13.61 -26.08
C ALA A 712 31.61 13.44 -24.77
N ASP A 713 31.00 13.80 -23.64
CA ASP A 713 31.60 13.60 -22.33
C ASP A 713 31.67 12.12 -21.94
N PHE A 714 30.64 11.34 -22.20
CA PHE A 714 30.63 9.90 -22.00
C PHE A 714 31.72 9.17 -22.82
N LEU A 715 31.91 9.59 -24.06
CA LEU A 715 32.96 9.02 -24.92
C LEU A 715 34.36 9.37 -24.40
N LYS A 716 34.60 10.59 -23.89
CA LYS A 716 35.87 10.96 -23.25
C LYS A 716 36.18 10.11 -22.02
N GLU A 717 35.17 9.83 -21.16
CA GLU A 717 35.34 8.98 -19.98
C GLU A 717 35.64 7.53 -20.36
N THR A 718 35.02 7.01 -21.42
CA THR A 718 35.29 5.66 -21.92
C THR A 718 36.67 5.52 -22.56
N ASP A 719 37.14 6.51 -23.28
CA ASP A 719 38.51 6.52 -23.86
C ASP A 719 39.60 6.58 -22.80
N LEU A 720 39.37 7.32 -21.69
CA LEU A 720 40.29 7.36 -20.54
C LEU A 720 40.33 6.02 -19.76
N SER A 721 39.24 5.24 -19.78
CA SER A 721 39.18 3.95 -19.14
C SER A 721 39.83 2.80 -19.95
N VAL A 722 40.05 3.00 -21.25
CA VAL A 722 40.73 2.04 -22.14
C VAL A 722 42.25 2.25 -22.14
N CYS A 723 42.71 3.46 -21.75
CA CYS A 723 44.14 3.82 -21.69
C CYS A 723 44.78 3.65 -20.29
N SER A 724 44.02 3.25 -19.27
CA SER A 724 44.50 2.94 -17.92
C SER A 724 44.35 1.44 -17.63
#